data_724b7d032b2a927e1426a4d221237eed
#
_entry.id   724b7d032b2a927e1426a4d221237eed
#
_cell.length_a   1.000
_cell.length_b   1.000
_cell.length_c   1.000
_cell.angle_alpha   90.00
_cell.angle_beta   90.00
_cell.angle_gamma   90.00
#
_symmetry.space_group_name_H-M   'P 1'
#
loop_
_entity.id
_entity.type
_entity.pdbx_description
1 polymer ?
#
loop_
_entity_poly.entity_id
_entity_poly.type
_entity_poly.pdbx_seq_one_letter_code
_entity_poly.pdbx_strand_id
1 'polypeptide(L)'
;MSGGVPSGANEHGHRRRRSMGPRLVALRLARLLALALAMSGSSLAAQHDPRLLPAPRELVRVETPRRFEATIAFPTLRTEADREAAREFVETMRERGIRAEVGSPARGWPVALHREGSAEARDVLRRLGVPFDSAMRAEGYVLAVGADGAVVVAASDAGTFYALQTLKQLFVGSGTGTTVTPALIRDWPAMRWRGVQDDLSRGPVPTLEYQKRQVRRLAQLKVNALMLYFEHTLEFAAFPTIAPPGGAMSRADLRELVAYARRFHVTVIPHQQVFGHLHHVLKQELFAPLAETAHGHVLAPGQAGSIDFVRRAFAEIDSLFPSPFRHLGADETFELGKGQTKPAVDSLGIGPVYVDYLTRIAAAVRTPGKRDLFWGDIAMNHPALVSQLPKDLIAVAWSYETRRNFERFLKPYRDAGMETWIAPGVNSWNRVWPNHAVALPNIQGFAREGQAWGATGMLNTVWDDNGDALFEQTWYALAFGAAAAWQPGESDIAAFQRAFGFQFHGDTTGLIDAAQRHLTAAQTALQETRAGDASSYLFFVDPFSAEGVVDLQRLRPALSAVRIQAESALVKVAQARHAQPRLRETAALDALELGARRIDWLAAKFQTADEIVTAYAKATDPAKTNVSWVDLAELSGINGRLQDMRDGYVLTRELFERAWLAEARPYWLQNNLARYDAEILTWTRRIMAMDQARRRFTRERVLPTPEELEIPRSLLPQVPPASGASPVAPAPPPNAPCAPPVDS
;
A
#
# COMPACT_ATOMS: atom_id res chain seq x y z
N MET A 1 -2.19 47.55 73.41
CA MET A 1 -3.32 48.44 73.57
C MET A 1 -4.51 47.69 73.07
N SER A 2 -5.23 47.09 73.96
CA SER A 2 -6.54 47.43 74.54
C SER A 2 -7.61 47.37 73.43
N GLY A 3 -8.59 46.65 73.50
CA GLY A 3 -9.58 46.12 74.45
C GLY A 3 -10.81 45.92 73.55
N GLY A 4 -11.75 45.15 73.76
CA GLY A 4 -12.48 44.69 74.85
C GLY A 4 -13.71 43.93 74.36
N VAL A 5 -14.09 42.94 75.05
CA VAL A 5 -15.39 42.21 74.99
C VAL A 5 -16.43 43.01 75.76
N PRO A 6 -17.73 42.90 75.49
CA PRO A 6 -18.56 42.03 76.33
C PRO A 6 -19.69 41.27 75.54
N SER A 7 -19.92 40.08 75.94
CA SER A 7 -20.97 39.35 76.70
C SER A 7 -22.43 39.72 76.45
N GLY A 8 -23.24 38.70 76.30
CA GLY A 8 -24.69 38.75 76.51
C GLY A 8 -25.50 37.56 75.94
N ALA A 9 -25.78 36.60 76.86
CA ALA A 9 -26.99 35.84 77.15
C ALA A 9 -27.75 34.95 76.15
N ASN A 10 -27.76 33.73 76.54
CA ASN A 10 -28.78 32.66 76.46
C ASN A 10 -30.17 32.97 75.87
N GLU A 11 -30.58 32.04 74.96
CA GLU A 11 -31.92 31.48 75.08
C GLU A 11 -31.95 30.03 74.47
N HIS A 12 -32.59 29.15 75.26
CA HIS A 12 -32.79 27.73 74.98
C HIS A 12 -33.86 27.49 73.92
N GLY A 13 -33.54 26.73 72.90
CA GLY A 13 -34.49 26.16 71.95
C GLY A 13 -34.27 24.67 71.72
N HIS A 14 -35.01 23.84 72.46
CA HIS A 14 -35.08 22.37 72.24
C HIS A 14 -35.56 22.03 70.83
N ARG A 15 -34.67 21.56 69.94
CA ARG A 15 -35.08 20.84 68.74
C ARG A 15 -34.85 19.33 68.91
N ARG A 16 -35.97 18.60 68.96
CA ARG A 16 -36.05 17.12 68.98
C ARG A 16 -35.29 16.55 67.75
N ARG A 17 -34.27 15.75 67.99
CA ARG A 17 -33.65 14.85 66.97
C ARG A 17 -34.67 13.77 66.66
N ARG A 18 -35.25 13.81 65.44
CA ARG A 18 -35.94 12.66 64.86
C ARG A 18 -34.88 11.64 64.46
N SER A 19 -34.85 10.46 65.07
CA SER A 19 -34.07 9.29 64.66
C SER A 19 -34.55 8.82 63.31
N MET A 20 -33.69 8.83 62.31
CA MET A 20 -33.95 8.20 61.00
C MET A 20 -34.00 6.68 61.20
N GLY A 21 -35.12 6.05 60.83
CA GLY A 21 -35.33 4.62 60.97
C GLY A 21 -34.38 3.80 60.08
N PRO A 22 -34.07 2.56 60.43
CA PRO A 22 -33.08 1.69 59.78
C PRO A 22 -33.31 1.47 58.30
N ARG A 23 -34.53 1.65 57.77
CA ARG A 23 -34.85 1.56 56.34
C ARG A 23 -34.30 2.69 55.47
N LEU A 24 -34.11 3.89 55.98
CA LEU A 24 -33.53 5.03 55.23
C LEU A 24 -32.01 4.92 55.14
N VAL A 25 -31.36 4.35 56.15
CA VAL A 25 -29.90 4.11 56.14
C VAL A 25 -29.53 2.99 55.18
N ALA A 26 -30.33 1.91 55.12
CA ALA A 26 -30.14 0.83 54.17
C ALA A 26 -30.32 1.29 52.70
N LEU A 27 -31.29 2.15 52.39
CA LEU A 27 -31.48 2.70 51.04
C LEU A 27 -30.35 3.67 50.64
N ARG A 28 -29.75 4.42 51.55
CA ARG A 28 -28.60 5.30 51.28
C ARG A 28 -27.30 4.50 51.10
N LEU A 29 -27.07 3.44 51.89
CA LEU A 29 -25.95 2.51 51.69
C LEU A 29 -26.08 1.70 50.37
N ALA A 30 -27.26 1.26 50.01
CA ALA A 30 -27.50 0.56 48.71
C ALA A 30 -27.30 1.49 47.52
N ARG A 31 -27.69 2.80 47.61
CA ARG A 31 -27.41 3.81 46.58
C ARG A 31 -25.93 4.20 46.49
N LEU A 32 -25.23 4.27 47.63
CA LEU A 32 -23.79 4.53 47.67
C LEU A 32 -22.99 3.33 47.16
N LEU A 33 -23.41 2.07 47.45
CA LEU A 33 -22.82 0.87 46.87
C LEU A 33 -23.10 0.76 45.38
N ALA A 34 -24.30 1.09 44.90
CA ALA A 34 -24.63 1.13 43.49
C ALA A 34 -23.88 2.23 42.71
N LEU A 35 -23.64 3.41 43.34
CA LEU A 35 -22.81 4.46 42.77
C LEU A 35 -21.33 4.07 42.80
N ALA A 36 -20.83 3.40 43.84
CA ALA A 36 -19.46 2.89 43.90
C ALA A 36 -19.22 1.75 42.89
N LEU A 37 -20.20 0.87 42.65
CA LEU A 37 -20.15 -0.13 41.58
C LEU A 37 -20.26 0.51 40.18
N ALA A 38 -21.05 1.56 40.01
CA ALA A 38 -21.12 2.30 38.74
C ALA A 38 -19.85 3.12 38.47
N MET A 39 -19.19 3.65 39.51
CA MET A 39 -17.91 4.34 39.36
C MET A 39 -16.71 3.39 39.23
N SER A 40 -16.75 2.18 39.77
CA SER A 40 -15.76 1.15 39.53
C SER A 40 -15.88 0.54 38.11
N GLY A 41 -17.08 0.57 37.49
CA GLY A 41 -17.26 0.22 36.08
C GLY A 41 -16.70 1.24 35.10
N SER A 42 -16.55 2.50 35.48
CA SER A 42 -16.04 3.56 34.61
C SER A 42 -14.52 3.82 34.74
N SER A 43 -13.87 3.29 35.76
CA SER A 43 -12.42 3.43 35.95
C SER A 43 -11.60 2.23 35.37
N LEU A 44 -12.28 1.23 34.81
CA LEU A 44 -11.66 0.10 34.09
C LEU A 44 -11.37 0.39 32.60
N ALA A 45 -11.65 1.60 32.13
CA ALA A 45 -11.54 1.95 30.70
C ALA A 45 -10.24 2.65 30.28
N ALA A 46 -9.20 2.62 31.11
CA ALA A 46 -7.83 2.82 30.62
C ALA A 46 -7.18 1.45 30.40
N GLN A 47 -7.86 0.57 29.64
CA GLN A 47 -7.26 -0.68 29.21
C GLN A 47 -6.07 -0.36 28.30
N HIS A 48 -4.92 -0.91 28.65
CA HIS A 48 -3.72 -0.81 27.82
C HIS A 48 -4.01 -1.40 26.43
N ASP A 49 -3.94 -0.57 25.38
CA ASP A 49 -4.09 -1.03 23.99
C ASP A 49 -2.76 -1.65 23.54
N PRO A 50 -2.69 -2.97 23.26
CA PRO A 50 -1.47 -3.62 22.80
C PRO A 50 -1.13 -3.29 21.34
N ARG A 51 -1.94 -2.48 20.65
CA ARG A 51 -1.77 -2.06 19.25
C ARG A 51 -1.51 -3.21 18.31
N LEU A 52 -2.27 -4.30 18.43
CA LEU A 52 -2.11 -5.50 17.59
C LEU A 52 -2.49 -5.22 16.13
N LEU A 53 -1.75 -5.83 15.20
CA LEU A 53 -1.94 -5.65 13.76
C LEU A 53 -1.87 -7.01 13.01
N PRO A 54 -2.97 -7.48 12.42
CA PRO A 54 -4.35 -7.00 12.55
C PRO A 54 -4.85 -7.03 14.00
N ALA A 55 -5.73 -6.08 14.37
CA ALA A 55 -6.39 -6.12 15.66
C ALA A 55 -7.31 -7.36 15.72
N PRO A 56 -7.34 -8.09 16.85
CA PRO A 56 -8.19 -9.27 16.99
C PRO A 56 -9.66 -8.90 17.08
N ARG A 57 -10.54 -9.86 16.74
CA ARG A 57 -11.99 -9.66 16.87
C ARG A 57 -12.43 -9.38 18.29
N GLU A 58 -11.89 -10.13 19.25
CA GLU A 58 -12.27 -10.00 20.64
C GLU A 58 -11.02 -9.99 21.52
N LEU A 59 -10.78 -8.85 22.11
CA LEU A 59 -9.79 -8.67 23.16
C LEU A 59 -10.53 -8.76 24.50
N VAL A 60 -10.69 -9.98 25.00
CA VAL A 60 -11.54 -10.28 26.15
C VAL A 60 -10.97 -9.67 27.44
N ARG A 61 -9.66 -9.72 27.60
CA ARG A 61 -8.93 -9.13 28.73
C ARG A 61 -7.53 -8.69 28.29
N VAL A 62 -7.09 -7.55 28.75
CA VAL A 62 -5.71 -7.07 28.63
C VAL A 62 -5.26 -6.54 29.98
N GLU A 63 -4.05 -6.90 30.38
CA GLU A 63 -3.42 -6.43 31.61
C GLU A 63 -2.24 -5.50 31.27
N THR A 64 -1.73 -4.83 32.28
CA THR A 64 -0.51 -4.00 32.16
C THR A 64 0.69 -4.85 31.73
N PRO A 65 1.52 -4.41 30.77
CA PRO A 65 2.73 -5.07 30.38
C PRO A 65 3.66 -5.38 31.55
N ARG A 66 4.26 -6.57 31.54
CA ARG A 66 5.18 -7.02 32.59
C ARG A 66 6.56 -7.26 32.00
N ARG A 67 7.61 -6.99 32.77
CA ARG A 67 8.99 -7.32 32.38
C ARG A 67 9.12 -8.82 32.11
N PHE A 68 9.84 -9.17 31.06
CA PHE A 68 10.02 -10.54 30.61
C PHE A 68 11.50 -10.92 30.61
N GLU A 69 11.88 -11.89 31.42
CA GLU A 69 13.27 -12.36 31.55
C GLU A 69 13.45 -13.87 31.32
N ALA A 70 12.33 -14.59 31.14
CA ALA A 70 12.36 -16.04 30.93
C ALA A 70 12.80 -16.40 29.48
N THR A 71 12.94 -17.69 29.20
CA THR A 71 13.09 -18.23 27.85
C THR A 71 11.73 -18.74 27.38
N ILE A 72 11.22 -18.26 26.26
CA ILE A 72 9.99 -18.80 25.67
C ILE A 72 10.26 -20.23 25.23
N ALA A 73 9.41 -21.18 25.65
CA ALA A 73 9.65 -22.59 25.47
C ALA A 73 8.45 -23.29 24.83
N PHE A 74 8.70 -24.20 23.90
CA PHE A 74 7.70 -25.09 23.32
C PHE A 74 7.99 -26.53 23.78
N PRO A 75 7.46 -26.95 24.96
CA PRO A 75 7.84 -28.22 25.57
C PRO A 75 7.24 -29.42 24.85
N THR A 76 6.11 -29.27 24.19
CA THR A 76 5.39 -30.36 23.52
C THR A 76 4.83 -29.89 22.16
N LEU A 77 5.32 -30.50 21.08
CA LEU A 77 4.88 -30.26 19.71
C LEU A 77 4.38 -31.58 19.11
N ARG A 78 3.09 -31.64 18.76
CA ARG A 78 2.43 -32.90 18.38
C ARG A 78 2.52 -33.19 16.88
N THR A 79 2.51 -32.17 16.03
CA THR A 79 2.52 -32.30 14.57
C THR A 79 3.76 -31.64 13.95
N GLU A 80 4.07 -31.94 12.68
CA GLU A 80 5.14 -31.23 11.97
C GLU A 80 4.79 -29.76 11.76
N ALA A 81 3.52 -29.44 11.48
CA ALA A 81 3.06 -28.07 11.38
C ALA A 81 3.26 -27.28 12.69
N ASP A 82 3.01 -27.90 13.87
CA ASP A 82 3.32 -27.27 15.16
C ASP A 82 4.83 -27.01 15.30
N ARG A 83 5.69 -27.95 14.85
CA ARG A 83 7.15 -27.78 14.88
C ARG A 83 7.62 -26.65 13.96
N GLU A 84 7.06 -26.55 12.75
CA GLU A 84 7.38 -25.48 11.81
C GLU A 84 6.95 -24.12 12.34
N ALA A 85 5.73 -23.99 12.84
CA ALA A 85 5.21 -22.77 13.45
C ALA A 85 6.05 -22.34 14.69
N ALA A 86 6.45 -23.29 15.53
CA ALA A 86 7.31 -23.03 16.68
C ALA A 86 8.72 -22.61 16.27
N ARG A 87 9.32 -23.26 15.25
CA ARG A 87 10.65 -22.87 14.71
C ARG A 87 10.62 -21.43 14.16
N GLU A 88 9.63 -21.09 13.36
CA GLU A 88 9.44 -19.75 12.80
C GLU A 88 9.26 -18.70 13.91
N PHE A 89 8.46 -19.02 14.93
CA PHE A 89 8.30 -18.17 16.11
C PHE A 89 9.64 -17.96 16.83
N VAL A 90 10.36 -19.04 17.10
CA VAL A 90 11.66 -19.02 17.81
C VAL A 90 12.69 -18.21 17.02
N GLU A 91 12.77 -18.40 15.71
CA GLU A 91 13.66 -17.63 14.82
C GLU A 91 13.38 -16.14 14.92
N THR A 92 12.12 -15.73 14.71
CA THR A 92 11.70 -14.33 14.79
C THR A 92 11.98 -13.72 16.16
N MET A 93 11.73 -14.44 17.27
CA MET A 93 11.99 -13.91 18.61
C MET A 93 13.49 -13.76 18.87
N ARG A 94 14.32 -14.67 18.38
CA ARG A 94 15.79 -14.58 18.48
C ARG A 94 16.35 -13.40 17.68
N GLU A 95 15.85 -13.16 16.46
CA GLU A 95 16.19 -11.98 15.66
C GLU A 95 15.89 -10.69 16.43
N ARG A 96 14.83 -10.68 17.23
CA ARG A 96 14.47 -9.56 18.13
C ARG A 96 15.28 -9.52 19.42
N GLY A 97 16.23 -10.44 19.62
CA GLY A 97 17.03 -10.55 20.85
C GLY A 97 16.25 -11.09 22.06
N ILE A 98 15.12 -11.77 21.84
CA ILE A 98 14.30 -12.40 22.88
C ILE A 98 14.61 -13.90 22.92
N ARG A 99 14.90 -14.42 24.11
CA ARG A 99 15.25 -15.83 24.27
C ARG A 99 14.06 -16.74 24.01
N ALA A 100 14.17 -17.63 23.05
CA ALA A 100 13.16 -18.62 22.69
C ALA A 100 13.81 -19.91 22.18
N GLU A 101 13.22 -21.07 22.51
CA GLU A 101 13.69 -22.37 22.03
C GLU A 101 12.56 -23.41 21.95
N VAL A 102 12.78 -24.43 21.14
CA VAL A 102 11.98 -25.65 21.15
C VAL A 102 12.56 -26.57 22.21
N GLY A 103 11.77 -26.92 23.22
CA GLY A 103 12.21 -27.74 24.35
C GLY A 103 11.70 -27.24 25.70
N SER A 104 12.29 -27.76 26.77
CA SER A 104 11.91 -27.47 28.16
C SER A 104 13.12 -26.96 28.96
N PRO A 105 13.52 -25.71 28.78
CA PRO A 105 14.64 -25.14 29.54
C PRO A 105 14.31 -24.98 31.02
N ALA A 106 15.35 -24.94 31.87
CA ALA A 106 15.20 -24.87 33.33
C ALA A 106 14.42 -23.61 33.83
N ARG A 107 14.45 -22.53 33.06
CA ARG A 107 13.66 -21.29 33.28
C ARG A 107 12.75 -21.01 32.10
N GLY A 108 11.95 -22.01 31.72
CA GLY A 108 11.05 -21.91 30.57
C GLY A 108 9.76 -21.16 30.91
N TRP A 109 9.31 -20.34 29.99
CA TRP A 109 7.97 -19.77 29.92
C TRP A 109 7.23 -20.55 28.84
N PRO A 110 6.38 -21.54 29.20
CA PRO A 110 5.85 -22.51 28.25
C PRO A 110 4.76 -21.91 27.36
N VAL A 111 4.79 -22.27 26.10
CA VAL A 111 3.72 -22.07 25.13
C VAL A 111 3.08 -23.43 24.84
N ALA A 112 1.88 -23.65 25.31
CA ALA A 112 1.12 -24.87 25.11
C ALA A 112 0.19 -24.75 23.90
N LEU A 113 0.27 -25.72 22.98
CA LEU A 113 -0.57 -25.77 21.77
C LEU A 113 -1.58 -26.91 21.90
N HIS A 114 -2.87 -26.58 21.84
CA HIS A 114 -3.95 -27.55 21.95
C HIS A 114 -4.87 -27.51 20.72
N ARG A 115 -5.26 -28.69 20.23
CA ARG A 115 -6.28 -28.80 19.17
C ARG A 115 -7.70 -28.78 19.80
N GLU A 116 -8.58 -27.94 19.24
CA GLU A 116 -10.00 -27.91 19.56
C GLU A 116 -10.56 -29.34 19.50
N GLY A 117 -11.46 -29.70 20.40
CA GLY A 117 -11.98 -31.05 20.53
C GLY A 117 -11.16 -32.02 21.43
N SER A 118 -9.88 -31.68 21.77
CA SER A 118 -9.11 -32.46 22.76
C SER A 118 -9.65 -32.25 24.20
N ALA A 119 -9.34 -33.20 25.11
CA ALA A 119 -9.71 -33.07 26.51
C ALA A 119 -9.06 -31.85 27.17
N GLU A 120 -7.78 -31.63 26.86
CA GLU A 120 -6.97 -30.49 27.34
C GLU A 120 -7.56 -29.17 26.85
N ALA A 121 -7.93 -29.07 25.56
CA ALA A 121 -8.54 -27.85 25.00
C ALA A 121 -9.88 -27.53 25.68
N ARG A 122 -10.73 -28.54 25.89
CA ARG A 122 -12.00 -28.33 26.59
C ARG A 122 -11.82 -27.86 28.03
N ASP A 123 -10.84 -28.40 28.73
CA ASP A 123 -10.53 -28.00 30.10
C ASP A 123 -9.99 -26.56 30.14
N VAL A 124 -9.09 -26.19 29.21
CA VAL A 124 -8.58 -24.84 29.05
C VAL A 124 -9.70 -23.83 28.78
N LEU A 125 -10.55 -24.07 27.79
CA LEU A 125 -11.66 -23.19 27.44
C LEU A 125 -12.65 -22.99 28.59
N ARG A 126 -12.95 -24.05 29.32
CA ARG A 126 -13.80 -23.98 30.51
C ARG A 126 -13.19 -23.13 31.63
N ARG A 127 -11.90 -23.31 31.94
CA ARG A 127 -11.19 -22.52 32.94
C ARG A 127 -11.09 -21.03 32.54
N LEU A 128 -10.93 -20.74 31.25
CA LEU A 128 -10.88 -19.37 30.71
C LEU A 128 -12.28 -18.74 30.62
N GLY A 129 -13.35 -19.53 30.67
CA GLY A 129 -14.74 -19.05 30.54
C GLY A 129 -15.08 -18.51 29.15
N VAL A 130 -14.43 -19.03 28.09
CA VAL A 130 -14.65 -18.59 26.70
C VAL A 130 -15.01 -19.75 25.79
N PRO A 131 -15.97 -19.59 24.86
CA PRO A 131 -16.30 -20.57 23.85
C PRO A 131 -15.30 -20.60 22.69
N PHE A 132 -15.32 -21.72 21.94
CA PHE A 132 -14.68 -21.84 20.63
C PHE A 132 -15.78 -22.06 19.59
N ASP A 133 -16.06 -21.03 18.78
CA ASP A 133 -17.18 -21.04 17.85
C ASP A 133 -16.84 -21.75 16.52
N SER A 134 -17.89 -22.19 15.81
CA SER A 134 -17.73 -22.84 14.51
C SER A 134 -17.01 -21.98 13.47
N ALA A 135 -17.22 -20.65 13.51
CA ALA A 135 -16.55 -19.67 12.65
C ALA A 135 -15.03 -19.64 12.85
N MET A 136 -14.54 -20.08 14.02
CA MET A 136 -13.11 -20.12 14.34
C MET A 136 -12.39 -21.35 13.76
N ARG A 137 -13.12 -22.37 13.29
CA ARG A 137 -12.54 -23.69 12.94
C ARG A 137 -11.51 -23.64 11.82
N ALA A 138 -11.70 -22.78 10.83
CA ALA A 138 -10.81 -22.72 9.67
C ALA A 138 -9.44 -22.10 10.03
N GLU A 139 -9.43 -20.94 10.67
CA GLU A 139 -8.22 -20.16 10.91
C GLU A 139 -8.23 -19.43 12.27
N GLY A 140 -9.30 -19.56 13.06
CA GLY A 140 -9.43 -18.88 14.33
C GLY A 140 -8.71 -19.59 15.48
N TYR A 141 -8.58 -18.87 16.57
CA TYR A 141 -7.88 -19.35 17.78
C TYR A 141 -8.37 -18.64 19.05
N VAL A 142 -8.14 -19.29 20.19
CA VAL A 142 -8.13 -18.68 21.51
C VAL A 142 -6.67 -18.62 21.98
N LEU A 143 -6.22 -17.44 22.39
CA LEU A 143 -4.88 -17.21 22.93
C LEU A 143 -5.00 -16.61 24.33
N ALA A 144 -4.47 -17.31 25.33
CA ALA A 144 -4.35 -16.81 26.68
C ALA A 144 -2.86 -16.65 27.03
N VAL A 145 -2.47 -15.44 27.43
CA VAL A 145 -1.12 -15.07 27.84
C VAL A 145 -1.15 -14.62 29.29
N GLY A 146 -0.37 -15.28 30.13
CA GLY A 146 -0.27 -15.00 31.55
C GLY A 146 1.17 -14.78 32.02
N ALA A 147 1.34 -14.69 33.35
CA ALA A 147 2.66 -14.54 33.95
C ALA A 147 3.55 -15.79 33.72
N ASP A 148 2.96 -16.98 33.76
CA ASP A 148 3.66 -18.24 33.79
C ASP A 148 3.67 -19.00 32.46
N GLY A 149 3.13 -18.43 31.39
CA GLY A 149 3.10 -19.06 30.07
C GLY A 149 1.98 -18.57 29.18
N ALA A 150 1.90 -19.16 27.98
CA ALA A 150 0.80 -18.95 27.05
C ALA A 150 0.14 -20.27 26.66
N VAL A 151 -1.15 -20.19 26.34
CA VAL A 151 -1.94 -21.31 25.85
C VAL A 151 -2.65 -20.89 24.57
N VAL A 152 -2.53 -21.73 23.54
CA VAL A 152 -3.22 -21.60 22.26
C VAL A 152 -4.22 -22.75 22.13
N VAL A 153 -5.47 -22.45 21.79
CA VAL A 153 -6.46 -23.43 21.33
C VAL A 153 -6.87 -23.06 19.91
N ALA A 154 -6.66 -23.98 18.96
CA ALA A 154 -7.05 -23.81 17.55
C ALA A 154 -7.53 -25.14 16.97
N ALA A 155 -8.40 -25.11 15.96
CA ALA A 155 -8.89 -26.32 15.30
C ALA A 155 -7.97 -26.75 14.13
N SER A 156 -7.21 -25.83 13.56
CA SER A 156 -6.36 -26.02 12.37
C SER A 156 -4.91 -25.63 12.62
N ASP A 157 -4.02 -26.06 11.72
CA ASP A 157 -2.62 -25.66 11.73
C ASP A 157 -2.46 -24.14 11.47
N ALA A 158 -3.27 -23.58 10.54
CA ALA A 158 -3.31 -22.16 10.26
C ALA A 158 -3.74 -21.34 11.50
N GLY A 159 -4.76 -21.78 12.23
CA GLY A 159 -5.19 -21.12 13.47
C GLY A 159 -4.10 -21.11 14.53
N THR A 160 -3.35 -22.22 14.68
CA THR A 160 -2.17 -22.28 15.57
C THR A 160 -1.09 -21.28 15.11
N PHE A 161 -0.77 -21.26 13.82
CA PHE A 161 0.21 -20.35 13.25
C PHE A 161 -0.18 -18.89 13.49
N TYR A 162 -1.44 -18.49 13.22
CA TYR A 162 -1.89 -17.11 13.43
C TYR A 162 -1.96 -16.69 14.89
N ALA A 163 -2.27 -17.63 15.80
CA ALA A 163 -2.16 -17.38 17.23
C ALA A 163 -0.72 -17.02 17.63
N LEU A 164 0.27 -17.72 17.08
CA LEU A 164 1.69 -17.43 17.31
C LEU A 164 2.10 -16.09 16.72
N GLN A 165 1.57 -15.69 15.56
CA GLN A 165 1.83 -14.34 15.03
C GLN A 165 1.29 -13.25 15.98
N THR A 166 0.12 -13.44 16.57
CA THR A 166 -0.43 -12.53 17.58
C THR A 166 0.38 -12.55 18.87
N LEU A 167 0.82 -13.74 19.31
CA LEU A 167 1.66 -13.88 20.50
C LEU A 167 2.97 -13.10 20.36
N LYS A 168 3.64 -13.12 19.19
CA LYS A 168 4.86 -12.32 18.93
C LYS A 168 4.66 -10.83 19.17
N GLN A 169 3.48 -10.31 18.82
CA GLN A 169 3.16 -8.90 18.94
C GLN A 169 2.93 -8.45 20.39
N LEU A 170 2.58 -9.38 21.28
CA LEU A 170 2.43 -9.10 22.71
C LEU A 170 3.77 -8.94 23.44
N PHE A 171 4.88 -9.29 22.80
CA PHE A 171 6.22 -8.99 23.28
C PHE A 171 6.73 -7.69 22.68
N VAL A 172 7.15 -6.76 23.51
CA VAL A 172 7.65 -5.43 23.11
C VAL A 172 9.07 -5.24 23.63
N GLY A 173 9.93 -4.59 22.85
CA GLY A 173 11.33 -4.36 23.21
C GLY A 173 12.26 -5.51 22.78
N SER A 174 13.47 -5.52 23.34
CA SER A 174 14.52 -6.50 23.06
C SER A 174 15.42 -6.73 24.26
N GLY A 175 16.03 -7.90 24.34
CA GLY A 175 16.96 -8.27 25.42
C GLY A 175 16.34 -8.10 26.81
N THR A 176 17.08 -7.48 27.73
CA THR A 176 16.62 -7.23 29.11
C THR A 176 15.52 -6.18 29.24
N GLY A 177 15.27 -5.42 28.17
CA GLY A 177 14.17 -4.43 28.11
C GLY A 177 12.86 -5.00 27.59
N THR A 178 12.77 -6.33 27.37
CA THR A 178 11.56 -6.96 26.88
C THR A 178 10.45 -6.93 27.90
N THR A 179 9.24 -6.62 27.43
CA THR A 179 7.99 -6.78 28.19
C THR A 179 7.05 -7.71 27.48
N VAL A 180 6.16 -8.37 28.20
CA VAL A 180 5.03 -9.15 27.65
C VAL A 180 3.73 -8.56 28.18
N THR A 181 2.72 -8.46 27.31
CA THR A 181 1.38 -8.00 27.68
C THR A 181 0.49 -9.23 27.91
N PRO A 182 0.06 -9.52 29.17
CA PRO A 182 -0.90 -10.58 29.42
C PRO A 182 -2.24 -10.22 28.80
N ALA A 183 -2.84 -11.21 28.11
CA ALA A 183 -4.10 -11.01 27.39
C ALA A 183 -4.89 -12.29 27.21
N LEU A 184 -6.22 -12.17 27.07
CA LEU A 184 -7.11 -13.23 26.62
C LEU A 184 -7.79 -12.76 25.33
N ILE A 185 -7.54 -13.48 24.25
CA ILE A 185 -7.93 -13.13 22.89
C ILE A 185 -8.74 -14.27 22.27
N ARG A 186 -9.85 -13.93 21.62
CA ARG A 186 -10.57 -14.81 20.69
C ARG A 186 -10.53 -14.13 19.32
N ASP A 187 -10.06 -14.85 18.29
CA ASP A 187 -9.81 -14.21 17.02
C ASP A 187 -10.03 -15.15 15.82
N TRP A 188 -10.58 -14.61 14.73
CA TRP A 188 -10.81 -15.29 13.46
C TRP A 188 -11.07 -14.28 12.33
N PRO A 189 -10.73 -14.59 11.06
CA PRO A 189 -10.86 -13.64 9.97
C PRO A 189 -12.33 -13.35 9.59
N ALA A 190 -12.56 -12.14 9.05
CA ALA A 190 -13.82 -11.76 8.43
C ALA A 190 -13.93 -12.31 7.00
N MET A 191 -12.84 -12.31 6.26
CA MET A 191 -12.76 -12.81 4.89
C MET A 191 -11.90 -14.07 4.83
N ARG A 192 -12.38 -15.09 4.09
CA ARG A 192 -11.68 -16.36 3.93
C ARG A 192 -10.34 -16.20 3.23
N TRP A 193 -10.30 -15.43 2.15
CA TRP A 193 -9.08 -15.16 1.40
C TRP A 193 -8.65 -13.72 1.59
N ARG A 194 -7.40 -13.54 1.96
CA ARG A 194 -6.76 -12.24 2.24
C ARG A 194 -5.48 -12.21 1.45
N GLY A 195 -5.61 -11.67 0.24
CA GLY A 195 -4.57 -11.71 -0.78
C GLY A 195 -3.87 -10.38 -0.99
N VAL A 196 -2.67 -10.48 -1.49
CA VAL A 196 -1.90 -9.40 -2.09
C VAL A 196 -1.55 -9.82 -3.51
N GLN A 197 -1.68 -8.91 -4.47
CA GLN A 197 -1.17 -9.09 -5.83
C GLN A 197 0.07 -8.25 -6.01
N ASP A 198 1.09 -8.85 -6.62
CA ASP A 198 2.37 -8.25 -6.98
C ASP A 198 2.54 -8.26 -8.50
N ASP A 199 2.80 -7.09 -9.10
CA ASP A 199 3.00 -6.91 -10.54
C ASP A 199 4.46 -7.19 -10.90
N LEU A 200 4.73 -8.32 -11.55
CA LEU A 200 6.07 -8.74 -11.95
C LEU A 200 6.38 -8.39 -13.42
N SER A 201 5.48 -7.71 -14.12
CA SER A 201 5.59 -7.58 -15.60
C SER A 201 5.90 -6.17 -16.09
N ARG A 202 5.65 -5.15 -15.28
CA ARG A 202 5.78 -3.76 -15.71
C ARG A 202 7.00 -3.04 -15.14
N GLY A 203 8.04 -3.77 -14.70
CA GLY A 203 9.27 -3.16 -14.19
C GLY A 203 10.06 -4.10 -13.29
N PRO A 204 9.98 -3.97 -11.97
CA PRO A 204 10.78 -4.79 -11.06
C PRO A 204 10.35 -6.26 -11.09
N VAL A 205 11.32 -7.14 -11.27
CA VAL A 205 11.12 -8.58 -11.05
C VAL A 205 11.89 -8.95 -9.79
N PRO A 206 11.20 -9.33 -8.71
CA PRO A 206 11.86 -9.55 -7.42
C PRO A 206 12.81 -10.73 -7.45
N THR A 207 13.82 -10.70 -6.56
CA THR A 207 14.66 -11.86 -6.31
C THR A 207 13.90 -12.89 -5.49
N LEU A 208 14.27 -14.19 -5.61
CA LEU A 208 13.66 -15.25 -4.79
C LEU A 208 13.79 -14.98 -3.28
N GLU A 209 14.95 -14.49 -2.84
CA GLU A 209 15.18 -14.18 -1.43
C GLU A 209 14.29 -13.02 -0.93
N TYR A 210 14.06 -12.02 -1.78
CA TYR A 210 13.11 -10.98 -1.47
C TYR A 210 11.68 -11.51 -1.36
N GLN A 211 11.24 -12.35 -2.31
CA GLN A 211 9.90 -12.96 -2.27
C GLN A 211 9.69 -13.85 -1.03
N LYS A 212 10.71 -14.56 -0.58
CA LYS A 212 10.64 -15.30 0.69
C LYS A 212 10.47 -14.37 1.90
N ARG A 213 11.16 -13.21 1.92
CA ARG A 213 10.93 -12.18 2.96
C ARG A 213 9.51 -11.60 2.87
N GLN A 214 9.04 -11.32 1.66
CA GLN A 214 7.68 -10.85 1.40
C GLN A 214 6.64 -11.83 1.96
N VAL A 215 6.77 -13.13 1.68
CA VAL A 215 5.91 -14.20 2.23
C VAL A 215 5.91 -14.18 3.77
N ARG A 216 7.08 -14.09 4.42
CA ARG A 216 7.16 -14.03 5.88
C ARG A 216 6.42 -12.82 6.46
N ARG A 217 6.60 -11.63 5.87
CA ARG A 217 5.92 -10.39 6.30
C ARG A 217 4.40 -10.48 6.09
N LEU A 218 3.96 -10.97 4.94
CA LEU A 218 2.55 -11.19 4.64
C LEU A 218 1.91 -12.14 5.65
N ALA A 219 2.58 -13.26 5.96
CA ALA A 219 2.12 -14.23 6.95
C ALA A 219 2.03 -13.64 8.37
N GLN A 220 2.97 -12.77 8.76
CA GLN A 220 2.92 -12.05 10.04
C GLN A 220 1.69 -11.14 10.14
N LEU A 221 1.21 -10.60 9.02
CA LEU A 221 -0.02 -9.83 8.88
C LEU A 221 -1.25 -10.70 8.66
N LYS A 222 -1.13 -12.03 8.74
CA LYS A 222 -2.20 -13.03 8.54
C LYS A 222 -2.80 -13.02 7.12
N VAL A 223 -2.04 -12.56 6.12
CA VAL A 223 -2.34 -12.73 4.70
C VAL A 223 -2.12 -14.19 4.33
N ASN A 224 -3.05 -14.79 3.55
CA ASN A 224 -3.01 -16.21 3.18
C ASN A 224 -2.95 -16.47 1.67
N ALA A 225 -2.84 -15.41 0.86
CA ALA A 225 -2.67 -15.53 -0.59
C ALA A 225 -1.68 -14.49 -1.11
N LEU A 226 -0.74 -14.91 -1.96
CA LEU A 226 0.13 -14.05 -2.74
C LEU A 226 -0.10 -14.36 -4.22
N MET A 227 -0.64 -13.40 -4.96
CA MET A 227 -0.87 -13.52 -6.39
C MET A 227 0.29 -12.87 -7.15
N LEU A 228 0.88 -13.61 -8.07
CA LEU A 228 1.96 -13.14 -8.94
C LEU A 228 1.41 -12.86 -10.33
N TYR A 229 1.43 -11.58 -10.74
CA TYR A 229 0.93 -11.15 -12.04
C TYR A 229 2.00 -11.27 -13.11
N PHE A 230 1.70 -12.01 -14.16
CA PHE A 230 2.55 -12.25 -15.31
C PHE A 230 1.88 -11.84 -16.62
N GLU A 231 2.63 -11.14 -17.47
CA GLU A 231 2.36 -10.98 -18.88
C GLU A 231 3.38 -11.81 -19.70
N HIS A 232 4.68 -11.67 -19.36
CA HIS A 232 5.80 -12.26 -20.09
C HIS A 232 6.99 -12.64 -19.19
N THR A 233 6.93 -12.38 -17.89
CA THR A 233 8.05 -12.57 -16.96
C THR A 233 8.06 -13.93 -16.25
N LEU A 234 7.39 -14.91 -16.84
CA LEU A 234 7.44 -16.32 -16.49
C LEU A 234 8.15 -17.12 -17.58
N GLU A 235 9.10 -17.98 -17.20
CA GLU A 235 9.75 -18.88 -18.14
C GLU A 235 8.83 -20.04 -18.55
N PHE A 236 8.43 -20.05 -19.82
CA PHE A 236 7.68 -21.14 -20.45
C PHE A 236 8.58 -22.01 -21.32
N ALA A 237 8.58 -23.33 -21.11
CA ALA A 237 9.28 -24.26 -22.00
C ALA A 237 8.66 -24.31 -23.40
N ALA A 238 7.33 -24.15 -23.48
CA ALA A 238 6.58 -24.11 -24.74
C ALA A 238 6.84 -22.83 -25.55
N PHE A 239 7.28 -21.74 -24.91
CA PHE A 239 7.43 -20.41 -25.50
C PHE A 239 8.73 -19.74 -25.01
N PRO A 240 9.90 -20.28 -25.35
CA PRO A 240 11.17 -19.87 -24.72
C PRO A 240 11.64 -18.45 -25.08
N THR A 241 11.01 -17.79 -26.06
CA THR A 241 11.35 -16.43 -26.49
C THR A 241 10.53 -15.34 -25.80
N ILE A 242 9.52 -15.70 -25.02
CA ILE A 242 8.63 -14.72 -24.36
C ILE A 242 9.34 -14.06 -23.19
N ALA A 243 9.95 -14.85 -22.31
CA ALA A 243 10.61 -14.37 -21.13
C ALA A 243 11.91 -13.61 -21.44
N PRO A 244 12.07 -12.37 -20.93
CA PRO A 244 13.29 -11.62 -21.17
C PRO A 244 14.47 -12.19 -20.39
N PRO A 245 15.66 -12.24 -20.96
CA PRO A 245 16.87 -12.71 -20.27
C PRO A 245 17.12 -11.91 -18.97
N GLY A 246 17.25 -12.61 -17.84
CA GLY A 246 17.47 -12.00 -16.53
C GLY A 246 16.25 -11.30 -15.89
N GLY A 247 15.14 -11.20 -16.61
CA GLY A 247 13.92 -10.51 -16.21
C GLY A 247 12.70 -11.42 -16.07
N ALA A 248 12.90 -12.68 -15.75
CA ALA A 248 11.80 -13.62 -15.54
C ALA A 248 11.99 -14.47 -14.29
N MET A 249 10.88 -14.97 -13.77
CA MET A 249 10.88 -15.99 -12.74
C MET A 249 11.20 -17.34 -13.35
N SER A 250 12.26 -17.98 -12.87
CA SER A 250 12.60 -19.33 -13.29
C SER A 250 11.62 -20.35 -12.72
N ARG A 251 11.44 -21.46 -13.43
CA ARG A 251 10.62 -22.59 -12.94
C ARG A 251 11.15 -23.17 -11.62
N ALA A 252 12.46 -23.09 -11.38
CA ALA A 252 13.11 -23.53 -10.13
C ALA A 252 12.76 -22.59 -8.98
N ASP A 253 12.92 -21.28 -9.17
CA ASP A 253 12.58 -20.26 -8.17
C ASP A 253 11.12 -20.36 -7.75
N LEU A 254 10.21 -20.54 -8.74
CA LEU A 254 8.77 -20.65 -8.47
C LEU A 254 8.43 -21.90 -7.63
N ARG A 255 9.01 -23.07 -7.94
CA ARG A 255 8.79 -24.28 -7.12
C ARG A 255 9.29 -24.07 -5.69
N GLU A 256 10.45 -23.44 -5.53
CA GLU A 256 11.02 -23.16 -4.22
C GLU A 256 10.17 -22.15 -3.46
N LEU A 257 9.72 -21.07 -4.09
CA LEU A 257 8.82 -20.08 -3.49
C LEU A 257 7.51 -20.70 -3.04
N VAL A 258 6.88 -21.50 -3.88
CA VAL A 258 5.62 -22.18 -3.56
C VAL A 258 5.77 -23.14 -2.38
N ALA A 259 6.86 -23.93 -2.36
CA ALA A 259 7.16 -24.82 -1.25
C ALA A 259 7.44 -24.05 0.05
N TYR A 260 8.15 -22.92 -0.06
CA TYR A 260 8.42 -22.03 1.05
C TYR A 260 7.15 -21.40 1.61
N ALA A 261 6.32 -20.80 0.76
CA ALA A 261 5.10 -20.10 1.15
C ALA A 261 4.09 -21.01 1.87
N ARG A 262 4.00 -22.29 1.45
CA ARG A 262 3.14 -23.28 2.09
C ARG A 262 3.42 -23.46 3.59
N ARG A 263 4.68 -23.35 4.01
CA ARG A 263 5.08 -23.44 5.43
C ARG A 263 4.53 -22.29 6.27
N PHE A 264 4.19 -21.18 5.63
CA PHE A 264 3.62 -19.97 6.25
C PHE A 264 2.12 -19.83 6.03
N HIS A 265 1.45 -20.88 5.54
CA HIS A 265 0.02 -20.87 5.19
C HIS A 265 -0.34 -19.82 4.13
N VAL A 266 0.61 -19.45 3.26
CA VAL A 266 0.39 -18.54 2.13
C VAL A 266 0.29 -19.36 0.84
N THR A 267 -0.84 -19.22 0.14
CA THR A 267 -1.07 -19.81 -1.19
C THR A 267 -0.52 -18.87 -2.25
N VAL A 268 0.44 -19.35 -3.06
CA VAL A 268 0.91 -18.58 -4.22
C VAL A 268 -0.02 -18.86 -5.40
N ILE A 269 -0.70 -17.81 -5.88
CA ILE A 269 -1.69 -17.89 -6.96
C ILE A 269 -1.07 -17.33 -8.24
N PRO A 270 -1.00 -18.11 -9.34
CA PRO A 270 -0.55 -17.59 -10.62
C PRO A 270 -1.64 -16.72 -11.26
N HIS A 271 -1.24 -15.55 -11.76
CA HIS A 271 -2.06 -14.69 -12.60
C HIS A 271 -1.35 -14.52 -13.95
N GLN A 272 -1.84 -15.19 -14.99
CA GLN A 272 -1.35 -15.05 -16.35
C GLN A 272 -2.42 -14.40 -17.20
N GLN A 273 -2.06 -13.33 -17.86
CA GLN A 273 -2.94 -12.69 -18.84
C GLN A 273 -3.24 -13.61 -20.03
N VAL A 274 -4.52 -13.64 -20.42
CA VAL A 274 -5.01 -14.52 -21.50
C VAL A 274 -5.82 -13.78 -22.57
N PHE A 275 -6.03 -12.48 -22.43
CA PHE A 275 -6.86 -11.71 -23.35
C PHE A 275 -6.23 -10.33 -23.64
N GLY A 276 -6.28 -9.38 -22.67
CA GLY A 276 -5.56 -8.10 -22.73
C GLY A 276 -4.11 -8.23 -22.26
N HIS A 277 -3.39 -7.10 -22.26
CA HIS A 277 -2.04 -6.92 -21.67
C HIS A 277 -0.95 -7.91 -22.16
N LEU A 278 -1.06 -8.39 -23.40
CA LEU A 278 -0.10 -9.35 -23.99
C LEU A 278 0.85 -8.71 -25.01
N HIS A 279 1.05 -7.39 -24.98
CA HIS A 279 1.93 -6.70 -25.92
C HIS A 279 3.33 -7.33 -26.01
N HIS A 280 3.94 -7.68 -24.88
CA HIS A 280 5.29 -8.26 -24.86
C HIS A 280 5.37 -9.64 -25.55
N VAL A 281 4.27 -10.35 -25.65
CA VAL A 281 4.12 -11.59 -26.42
C VAL A 281 3.84 -11.27 -27.89
N LEU A 282 2.81 -10.45 -28.13
CA LEU A 282 2.22 -10.20 -29.45
C LEU A 282 3.08 -9.30 -30.35
N LYS A 283 4.05 -8.56 -29.78
CA LYS A 283 5.05 -7.81 -30.56
C LYS A 283 6.04 -8.69 -31.31
N GLN A 284 6.12 -10.00 -30.96
CA GLN A 284 6.99 -10.95 -31.64
C GLN A 284 6.28 -11.48 -32.88
N GLU A 285 6.98 -11.55 -34.04
CA GLU A 285 6.40 -12.00 -35.32
C GLU A 285 5.79 -13.41 -35.22
N LEU A 286 6.34 -14.29 -34.38
CA LEU A 286 5.81 -15.65 -34.16
C LEU A 286 4.38 -15.63 -33.57
N PHE A 287 4.03 -14.61 -32.85
CA PHE A 287 2.72 -14.45 -32.19
C PHE A 287 1.88 -13.31 -32.78
N ALA A 288 2.44 -12.47 -33.64
CA ALA A 288 1.74 -11.36 -34.28
C ALA A 288 0.43 -11.76 -34.97
N PRO A 289 0.31 -12.96 -35.62
CA PRO A 289 -0.95 -13.40 -36.19
C PRO A 289 -2.09 -13.60 -35.17
N LEU A 290 -1.76 -13.73 -33.89
CA LEU A 290 -2.73 -13.88 -32.78
C LEU A 290 -3.22 -12.54 -32.23
N ALA A 291 -2.59 -11.42 -32.60
CA ALA A 291 -2.94 -10.10 -32.09
C ALA A 291 -4.21 -9.57 -32.76
N GLU A 292 -5.09 -8.93 -31.99
CA GLU A 292 -6.29 -8.27 -32.51
C GLU A 292 -5.95 -7.16 -33.51
N THR A 293 -4.98 -6.33 -33.18
CA THR A 293 -4.40 -5.30 -34.05
C THR A 293 -2.91 -5.60 -34.28
N ALA A 294 -2.29 -4.98 -35.27
CA ALA A 294 -0.88 -5.23 -35.60
C ALA A 294 0.03 -4.95 -34.38
N HIS A 295 0.67 -6.00 -33.85
CA HIS A 295 1.53 -5.95 -32.66
C HIS A 295 0.85 -5.34 -31.42
N GLY A 296 -0.48 -5.41 -31.34
CA GLY A 296 -1.27 -4.90 -30.22
C GLY A 296 -1.10 -5.70 -28.93
N HIS A 297 -1.99 -5.48 -27.99
CA HIS A 297 -1.92 -6.14 -26.68
C HIS A 297 -3.07 -7.13 -26.40
N VAL A 298 -4.01 -7.29 -27.34
CA VAL A 298 -5.20 -8.16 -27.18
C VAL A 298 -5.07 -9.38 -28.08
N LEU A 299 -5.28 -10.58 -27.51
CA LEU A 299 -5.43 -11.81 -28.28
C LEU A 299 -6.74 -11.79 -29.08
N ALA A 300 -6.67 -12.12 -30.37
CA ALA A 300 -7.84 -12.17 -31.24
C ALA A 300 -8.70 -13.41 -30.95
N PRO A 301 -9.96 -13.26 -30.50
CA PRO A 301 -10.88 -14.36 -30.20
C PRO A 301 -11.15 -15.32 -31.36
N GLY A 302 -11.08 -14.85 -32.62
CA GLY A 302 -11.31 -15.63 -33.83
C GLY A 302 -10.18 -16.55 -34.22
N GLN A 303 -8.99 -16.41 -33.64
CA GLN A 303 -7.82 -17.21 -33.97
C GLN A 303 -7.76 -18.47 -33.11
N ALA A 304 -7.71 -19.64 -33.75
CA ALA A 304 -7.57 -20.93 -33.06
C ALA A 304 -6.26 -21.00 -32.23
N GLY A 305 -5.20 -20.37 -32.72
CA GLY A 305 -3.91 -20.26 -32.03
C GLY A 305 -3.98 -19.51 -30.72
N SER A 306 -4.94 -18.58 -30.52
CA SER A 306 -5.12 -17.84 -29.26
C SER A 306 -5.51 -18.80 -28.11
N ILE A 307 -6.46 -19.70 -28.34
CA ILE A 307 -6.84 -20.72 -27.36
C ILE A 307 -5.72 -21.75 -27.14
N ASP A 308 -5.01 -22.14 -28.19
CA ASP A 308 -3.87 -23.10 -28.07
C ASP A 308 -2.74 -22.48 -27.22
N PHE A 309 -2.40 -21.22 -27.46
CA PHE A 309 -1.43 -20.47 -26.63
C PHE A 309 -1.82 -20.52 -25.15
N VAL A 310 -3.04 -20.12 -24.81
CA VAL A 310 -3.52 -20.10 -23.42
C VAL A 310 -3.51 -21.51 -22.81
N ARG A 311 -4.00 -22.51 -23.52
CA ARG A 311 -4.02 -23.91 -23.06
C ARG A 311 -2.62 -24.44 -22.73
N ARG A 312 -1.62 -24.16 -23.59
CA ARG A 312 -0.23 -24.60 -23.38
C ARG A 312 0.43 -23.84 -22.23
N ALA A 313 0.21 -22.54 -22.11
CA ALA A 313 0.72 -21.75 -20.99
C ALA A 313 0.17 -22.26 -19.64
N PHE A 314 -1.14 -22.49 -19.55
CA PHE A 314 -1.78 -22.97 -18.32
C PHE A 314 -1.43 -24.42 -17.97
N ALA A 315 -1.14 -25.28 -18.93
CA ALA A 315 -0.62 -26.62 -18.66
C ALA A 315 0.74 -26.57 -17.91
N GLU A 316 1.61 -25.61 -18.27
CA GLU A 316 2.87 -25.41 -17.53
C GLU A 316 2.66 -24.75 -16.16
N ILE A 317 1.80 -23.73 -16.08
CA ILE A 317 1.42 -23.06 -14.83
C ILE A 317 0.88 -24.08 -13.82
N ASP A 318 -0.01 -24.98 -14.25
CA ASP A 318 -0.57 -26.02 -13.38
C ASP A 318 0.48 -26.99 -12.82
N SER A 319 1.58 -27.21 -13.55
CA SER A 319 2.70 -28.02 -13.11
C SER A 319 3.59 -27.35 -12.06
N LEU A 320 3.52 -26.01 -11.96
CA LEU A 320 4.34 -25.20 -11.05
C LEU A 320 3.58 -24.78 -9.80
N PHE A 321 2.27 -24.53 -9.91
CA PHE A 321 1.44 -23.96 -8.86
C PHE A 321 0.38 -24.96 -8.39
N PRO A 322 0.52 -25.59 -7.22
CA PRO A 322 -0.50 -26.44 -6.60
C PRO A 322 -1.67 -25.64 -6.02
N SER A 323 -1.76 -24.35 -6.30
CA SER A 323 -2.84 -23.47 -5.88
C SER A 323 -4.22 -24.00 -6.31
N PRO A 324 -5.28 -23.90 -5.48
CA PRO A 324 -6.64 -24.17 -5.90
C PRO A 324 -7.21 -23.09 -6.84
N PHE A 325 -6.46 -22.01 -7.07
CA PHE A 325 -6.85 -20.89 -7.90
C PHE A 325 -5.81 -20.58 -8.97
N ARG A 326 -6.32 -20.05 -10.10
CA ARG A 326 -5.54 -19.38 -11.14
C ARG A 326 -6.30 -18.14 -11.53
N HIS A 327 -5.60 -17.06 -11.92
CA HIS A 327 -6.25 -15.86 -12.40
C HIS A 327 -5.99 -15.70 -13.91
N LEU A 328 -7.05 -15.51 -14.67
CA LEU A 328 -7.02 -15.42 -16.13
C LEU A 328 -6.74 -13.99 -16.63
N GLY A 329 -6.84 -12.98 -15.78
CA GLY A 329 -6.81 -11.58 -16.21
C GLY A 329 -8.10 -11.21 -16.94
N ALA A 330 -8.00 -10.98 -18.25
CA ALA A 330 -9.08 -10.66 -19.18
C ALA A 330 -9.69 -9.26 -19.01
N ASP A 331 -8.96 -8.34 -18.38
CA ASP A 331 -9.29 -6.93 -18.23
C ASP A 331 -8.83 -6.10 -19.44
N GLU A 332 -9.39 -4.89 -19.54
CA GLU A 332 -8.94 -3.80 -20.42
C GLU A 332 -8.70 -4.19 -21.89
N THR A 333 -9.60 -4.98 -22.45
CA THR A 333 -9.51 -5.46 -23.84
C THR A 333 -9.87 -4.39 -24.86
N PHE A 334 -9.27 -3.18 -24.77
CA PHE A 334 -9.65 -1.99 -25.53
C PHE A 334 -9.49 -2.09 -27.05
N GLU A 335 -8.71 -3.05 -27.55
CA GLU A 335 -8.55 -3.28 -28.99
C GLU A 335 -9.62 -4.20 -29.59
N LEU A 336 -10.41 -4.89 -28.76
CA LEU A 336 -11.44 -5.82 -29.22
C LEU A 336 -12.41 -5.14 -30.17
N GLY A 337 -12.57 -5.69 -31.37
CA GLY A 337 -13.40 -5.13 -32.44
C GLY A 337 -12.73 -4.04 -33.27
N LYS A 338 -11.45 -3.74 -33.05
CA LYS A 338 -10.70 -2.75 -33.86
C LYS A 338 -9.87 -3.37 -34.98
N GLY A 339 -9.66 -4.67 -34.95
CA GLY A 339 -8.86 -5.42 -35.91
C GLY A 339 -9.57 -6.67 -36.42
N GLN A 340 -8.98 -7.86 -36.12
CA GLN A 340 -9.45 -9.12 -36.64
C GLN A 340 -10.87 -9.50 -36.25
N THR A 341 -11.32 -9.11 -35.06
CA THR A 341 -12.67 -9.40 -34.56
C THR A 341 -13.71 -8.35 -34.95
N LYS A 342 -13.33 -7.31 -35.70
CA LYS A 342 -14.27 -6.25 -36.10
C LYS A 342 -15.55 -6.79 -36.74
N PRO A 343 -15.54 -7.75 -37.70
CA PRO A 343 -16.79 -8.26 -38.29
C PRO A 343 -17.69 -8.94 -37.26
N ALA A 344 -17.14 -9.68 -36.31
CA ALA A 344 -17.89 -10.33 -35.25
C ALA A 344 -18.49 -9.32 -34.26
N VAL A 345 -17.72 -8.29 -33.87
CA VAL A 345 -18.19 -7.22 -32.98
C VAL A 345 -19.23 -6.34 -33.65
N ASP A 346 -19.08 -6.03 -34.94
CA ASP A 346 -20.10 -5.29 -35.71
C ASP A 346 -21.43 -6.05 -35.78
N SER A 347 -21.39 -7.40 -35.82
CA SER A 347 -22.58 -8.25 -35.91
C SER A 347 -23.22 -8.53 -34.54
N LEU A 348 -22.44 -8.85 -33.54
CA LEU A 348 -22.90 -9.40 -32.25
C LEU A 348 -22.82 -8.40 -31.09
N GLY A 349 -22.01 -7.36 -31.25
CA GLY A 349 -21.61 -6.45 -30.18
C GLY A 349 -20.38 -6.94 -29.40
N ILE A 350 -19.68 -6.01 -28.75
CA ILE A 350 -18.41 -6.29 -28.05
C ILE A 350 -18.62 -7.22 -26.84
N GLY A 351 -19.70 -7.04 -26.09
CA GLY A 351 -19.99 -7.82 -24.88
C GLY A 351 -20.17 -9.31 -25.15
N PRO A 352 -21.05 -9.74 -26.10
CA PRO A 352 -21.18 -11.16 -26.47
C PRO A 352 -19.88 -11.78 -26.96
N VAL A 353 -19.08 -11.07 -27.75
CA VAL A 353 -17.77 -11.58 -28.23
C VAL A 353 -16.80 -11.80 -27.08
N TYR A 354 -16.77 -10.87 -26.11
CA TYR A 354 -15.98 -10.99 -24.87
C TYR A 354 -16.41 -12.21 -24.04
N VAL A 355 -17.70 -12.36 -23.77
CA VAL A 355 -18.25 -13.46 -22.95
C VAL A 355 -18.01 -14.81 -23.60
N ASP A 356 -18.21 -14.93 -24.93
CA ASP A 356 -17.91 -16.15 -25.68
C ASP A 356 -16.43 -16.55 -25.53
N TYR A 357 -15.51 -15.59 -25.71
CA TYR A 357 -14.09 -15.89 -25.66
C TYR A 357 -13.63 -16.27 -24.25
N LEU A 358 -14.06 -15.54 -23.21
CA LEU A 358 -13.75 -15.88 -21.82
C LEU A 358 -14.30 -17.27 -21.46
N THR A 359 -15.50 -17.61 -21.93
CA THR A 359 -16.10 -18.93 -21.71
C THR A 359 -15.27 -20.04 -22.37
N ARG A 360 -14.80 -19.83 -23.60
CA ARG A 360 -13.92 -20.79 -24.31
C ARG A 360 -12.57 -20.95 -23.63
N ILE A 361 -11.96 -19.85 -23.16
CA ILE A 361 -10.73 -19.89 -22.37
C ILE A 361 -10.92 -20.72 -21.11
N ALA A 362 -11.93 -20.40 -20.31
CA ALA A 362 -12.21 -21.12 -19.07
C ALA A 362 -12.43 -22.62 -19.30
N ALA A 363 -13.12 -23.00 -20.38
CA ALA A 363 -13.28 -24.39 -20.79
C ALA A 363 -11.96 -25.06 -21.20
N ALA A 364 -11.10 -24.34 -21.94
CA ALA A 364 -9.84 -24.86 -22.46
C ALA A 364 -8.78 -25.11 -21.37
N VAL A 365 -8.81 -24.32 -20.29
CA VAL A 365 -7.86 -24.46 -19.16
C VAL A 365 -8.41 -25.26 -17.98
N ARG A 366 -9.65 -25.76 -18.08
CA ARG A 366 -10.34 -26.47 -16.97
C ARG A 366 -9.50 -27.61 -16.42
N THR A 367 -9.22 -27.58 -15.12
CA THR A 367 -8.46 -28.59 -14.40
C THR A 367 -9.22 -28.98 -13.12
N PRO A 368 -9.45 -30.30 -12.85
CA PRO A 368 -10.13 -30.73 -11.63
C PRO A 368 -9.49 -30.17 -10.34
N GLY A 369 -10.32 -29.67 -9.44
CA GLY A 369 -9.86 -29.10 -8.16
C GLY A 369 -9.31 -27.68 -8.23
N LYS A 370 -9.26 -27.06 -9.43
CA LYS A 370 -8.88 -25.66 -9.59
C LYS A 370 -10.06 -24.79 -10.03
N ARG A 371 -10.05 -23.55 -9.61
CA ARG A 371 -11.04 -22.52 -9.99
C ARG A 371 -10.34 -21.32 -10.58
N ASP A 372 -10.97 -20.74 -11.57
CA ASP A 372 -10.40 -19.61 -12.31
C ASP A 372 -11.02 -18.29 -11.83
N LEU A 373 -10.15 -17.32 -11.54
CA LEU A 373 -10.51 -15.94 -11.27
C LEU A 373 -10.36 -15.11 -12.54
N PHE A 374 -11.12 -14.03 -12.69
CA PHE A 374 -10.98 -13.06 -13.76
C PHE A 374 -11.33 -11.65 -13.26
N TRP A 375 -10.81 -10.62 -13.92
CA TRP A 375 -11.13 -9.24 -13.58
C TRP A 375 -12.55 -8.86 -14.00
N GLY A 376 -13.23 -8.14 -13.12
CA GLY A 376 -14.67 -7.87 -13.19
C GLY A 376 -15.09 -6.71 -14.09
N ASP A 377 -14.35 -6.37 -15.15
CA ASP A 377 -14.67 -5.25 -16.05
C ASP A 377 -16.00 -5.39 -16.74
N ILE A 378 -16.37 -6.61 -17.10
CA ILE A 378 -17.60 -6.91 -17.83
C ILE A 378 -18.87 -6.44 -17.10
N ALA A 379 -18.88 -6.53 -15.75
CA ALA A 379 -20.03 -6.07 -14.98
C ALA A 379 -20.20 -4.55 -15.02
N MET A 380 -19.11 -3.82 -15.16
CA MET A 380 -19.15 -2.35 -15.24
C MET A 380 -19.66 -1.89 -16.61
N ASN A 381 -19.23 -2.58 -17.68
CA ASN A 381 -19.54 -2.20 -19.06
C ASN A 381 -20.78 -2.90 -19.62
N HIS A 382 -21.06 -4.15 -19.19
CA HIS A 382 -22.14 -5.00 -19.71
C HIS A 382 -22.82 -5.82 -18.61
N PRO A 383 -23.42 -5.21 -17.57
CA PRO A 383 -23.93 -5.93 -16.40
C PRO A 383 -24.98 -6.99 -16.73
N ALA A 384 -25.75 -6.81 -17.80
CA ALA A 384 -26.77 -7.78 -18.25
C ALA A 384 -26.15 -9.11 -18.76
N LEU A 385 -24.88 -9.11 -19.15
CA LEU A 385 -24.19 -10.31 -19.67
C LEU A 385 -23.52 -11.16 -18.59
N VAL A 386 -23.41 -10.66 -17.38
CA VAL A 386 -22.77 -11.38 -16.26
C VAL A 386 -23.46 -12.74 -16.01
N SER A 387 -24.78 -12.81 -16.19
CA SER A 387 -25.56 -14.05 -16.04
C SER A 387 -25.18 -15.16 -17.03
N GLN A 388 -24.53 -14.82 -18.14
CA GLN A 388 -24.10 -15.75 -19.18
C GLN A 388 -22.73 -16.36 -18.91
N LEU A 389 -21.95 -15.80 -17.98
CA LEU A 389 -20.64 -16.34 -17.60
C LEU A 389 -20.77 -17.67 -16.86
N PRO A 390 -19.79 -18.60 -17.01
CA PRO A 390 -19.71 -19.83 -16.23
C PRO A 390 -19.74 -19.55 -14.72
N LYS A 391 -20.61 -20.25 -13.97
CA LYS A 391 -20.84 -19.99 -12.54
C LYS A 391 -19.73 -20.50 -11.62
N ASP A 392 -18.82 -21.30 -12.14
CA ASP A 392 -17.64 -21.79 -11.44
C ASP A 392 -16.46 -20.80 -11.48
N LEU A 393 -16.55 -19.73 -12.30
CA LEU A 393 -15.62 -18.61 -12.27
C LEU A 393 -15.81 -17.76 -11.01
N ILE A 394 -14.73 -17.15 -10.55
CA ILE A 394 -14.73 -16.17 -9.47
C ILE A 394 -14.46 -14.79 -10.07
N ALA A 395 -15.41 -13.87 -9.90
CA ALA A 395 -15.23 -12.51 -10.37
C ALA A 395 -14.41 -11.70 -9.35
N VAL A 396 -13.35 -11.04 -9.82
CA VAL A 396 -12.56 -10.12 -9.01
C VAL A 396 -12.96 -8.70 -9.37
N ALA A 397 -13.83 -8.12 -8.55
CA ALA A 397 -14.30 -6.76 -8.72
C ALA A 397 -13.23 -5.77 -8.24
N TRP A 398 -12.79 -4.84 -9.10
CA TRP A 398 -11.74 -3.90 -8.76
C TRP A 398 -12.20 -2.44 -8.81
N SER A 399 -11.68 -1.63 -7.91
CA SER A 399 -11.82 -0.17 -7.90
C SER A 399 -10.77 0.43 -6.98
N TYR A 400 -10.08 1.46 -7.44
CA TYR A 400 -8.92 2.04 -6.76
C TYR A 400 -9.17 3.44 -6.21
N GLU A 401 -10.40 3.92 -6.26
CA GLU A 401 -10.79 5.25 -5.81
C GLU A 401 -11.63 5.17 -4.53
N THR A 402 -11.58 6.23 -3.76
CA THR A 402 -12.51 6.43 -2.65
C THR A 402 -13.92 6.64 -3.20
N ARG A 403 -14.88 5.81 -2.78
CA ARG A 403 -16.26 5.85 -3.24
C ARG A 403 -17.24 5.84 -2.08
N ARG A 404 -18.42 6.41 -2.29
CA ARG A 404 -19.52 6.36 -1.31
C ARG A 404 -20.06 4.94 -1.15
N ASN A 405 -20.12 4.17 -2.23
CA ASN A 405 -20.50 2.75 -2.24
C ASN A 405 -19.84 2.02 -3.43
N PHE A 406 -19.82 0.71 -3.35
CA PHE A 406 -19.27 -0.19 -4.36
C PHE A 406 -20.32 -1.12 -4.97
N GLU A 407 -21.61 -0.83 -4.81
CA GLU A 407 -22.74 -1.65 -5.27
C GLU A 407 -22.63 -2.01 -6.75
N ARG A 408 -22.31 -1.03 -7.62
CA ARG A 408 -22.20 -1.27 -9.06
C ARG A 408 -21.16 -2.34 -9.45
N PHE A 409 -20.15 -2.53 -8.61
CA PHE A 409 -19.07 -3.51 -8.83
C PHE A 409 -19.43 -4.91 -8.31
N LEU A 410 -20.33 -5.02 -7.34
CA LEU A 410 -20.64 -6.24 -6.61
C LEU A 410 -21.99 -6.83 -6.94
N LYS A 411 -23.01 -5.97 -7.10
CA LYS A 411 -24.41 -6.38 -7.32
C LYS A 411 -24.61 -7.28 -8.54
N PRO A 412 -24.04 -6.99 -9.73
CA PRO A 412 -24.26 -7.82 -10.91
C PRO A 412 -23.80 -9.29 -10.72
N TYR A 413 -22.69 -9.49 -10.03
CA TYR A 413 -22.16 -10.83 -9.74
C TYR A 413 -22.99 -11.56 -8.70
N ARG A 414 -23.36 -10.88 -7.61
CA ARG A 414 -24.25 -11.46 -6.59
C ARG A 414 -25.60 -11.88 -7.19
N ASP A 415 -26.22 -11.00 -7.98
CA ASP A 415 -27.51 -11.27 -8.60
C ASP A 415 -27.42 -12.42 -9.62
N ALA A 416 -26.26 -12.62 -10.24
CA ALA A 416 -25.94 -13.75 -11.09
C ALA A 416 -25.58 -15.04 -10.32
N GLY A 417 -25.46 -15.00 -9.00
CA GLY A 417 -25.07 -16.15 -8.16
C GLY A 417 -23.59 -16.55 -8.35
N MET A 418 -22.72 -15.61 -8.69
CA MET A 418 -21.28 -15.83 -8.84
C MET A 418 -20.53 -15.50 -7.55
N GLU A 419 -19.53 -16.31 -7.21
CA GLU A 419 -18.59 -15.96 -6.14
C GLU A 419 -17.76 -14.73 -6.55
N THR A 420 -17.55 -13.82 -5.60
CA THR A 420 -16.87 -12.56 -5.86
C THR A 420 -15.73 -12.36 -4.86
N TRP A 421 -14.58 -11.90 -5.36
CA TRP A 421 -13.53 -11.26 -4.57
C TRP A 421 -13.54 -9.77 -4.87
N ILE A 422 -12.97 -8.98 -3.96
CA ILE A 422 -12.78 -7.55 -4.14
C ILE A 422 -11.30 -7.23 -4.28
N ALA A 423 -10.98 -6.22 -5.09
CA ALA A 423 -9.62 -5.77 -5.32
C ALA A 423 -9.49 -4.25 -5.15
N PRO A 424 -9.25 -3.77 -3.91
CA PRO A 424 -8.75 -2.42 -3.69
C PRO A 424 -7.28 -2.31 -4.08
N GLY A 425 -6.74 -1.09 -4.15
CA GLY A 425 -5.35 -0.87 -4.54
C GLY A 425 -4.54 -0.06 -3.53
N VAL A 426 -3.22 -0.29 -3.51
CA VAL A 426 -2.28 0.48 -2.67
C VAL A 426 -1.99 1.88 -3.23
N ASN A 427 -2.40 2.16 -4.46
CA ASN A 427 -2.27 3.44 -5.14
C ASN A 427 -0.81 3.89 -5.34
N SER A 428 0.08 2.94 -5.72
CA SER A 428 1.51 3.15 -5.97
C SER A 428 1.83 3.53 -7.42
N TRP A 429 1.06 3.02 -8.38
CA TRP A 429 1.29 3.24 -9.81
C TRP A 429 1.25 4.72 -10.19
N ASN A 430 2.12 5.12 -11.14
CA ASN A 430 2.31 6.51 -11.57
C ASN A 430 2.77 7.49 -10.47
N ARG A 431 3.31 6.97 -9.35
CA ARG A 431 3.70 7.78 -8.20
C ARG A 431 5.08 7.40 -7.66
N VAL A 432 5.83 8.40 -7.22
CA VAL A 432 7.12 8.20 -6.55
C VAL A 432 6.96 7.74 -5.09
N TRP A 433 5.74 7.84 -4.54
CA TRP A 433 5.29 7.33 -3.25
C TRP A 433 3.78 7.07 -3.30
N PRO A 434 3.27 5.96 -2.74
CA PRO A 434 1.85 5.63 -2.77
C PRO A 434 0.96 6.73 -2.17
N ASN A 435 -0.21 6.99 -2.78
CA ASN A 435 -1.16 7.95 -2.25
C ASN A 435 -2.06 7.31 -1.18
N HIS A 436 -1.63 7.37 0.07
CA HIS A 436 -2.36 6.80 1.21
C HIS A 436 -3.65 7.56 1.55
N ALA A 437 -3.81 8.82 1.09
CA ALA A 437 -5.06 9.56 1.25
C ALA A 437 -6.20 8.96 0.40
N VAL A 438 -5.86 8.27 -0.69
CA VAL A 438 -6.79 7.52 -1.53
C VAL A 438 -6.84 6.05 -1.13
N ALA A 439 -5.67 5.41 -0.94
CA ALA A 439 -5.57 3.98 -0.70
C ALA A 439 -6.29 3.53 0.57
N LEU A 440 -6.07 4.20 1.71
CA LEU A 440 -6.67 3.75 2.98
C LEU A 440 -8.21 3.84 2.96
N PRO A 441 -8.85 4.96 2.56
CA PRO A 441 -10.32 5.00 2.45
C PRO A 441 -10.88 4.05 1.39
N ASN A 442 -10.17 3.82 0.28
CA ASN A 442 -10.57 2.84 -0.75
C ASN A 442 -10.59 1.43 -0.15
N ILE A 443 -9.51 1.00 0.49
CA ILE A 443 -9.40 -0.32 1.13
C ILE A 443 -10.48 -0.48 2.21
N GLN A 444 -10.66 0.52 3.09
CA GLN A 444 -11.65 0.51 4.17
C GLN A 444 -13.07 0.31 3.63
N GLY A 445 -13.47 1.17 2.68
CA GLY A 445 -14.82 1.17 2.14
C GLY A 445 -15.11 -0.10 1.33
N PHE A 446 -14.16 -0.53 0.49
CA PHE A 446 -14.36 -1.71 -0.34
C PHE A 446 -14.35 -3.01 0.47
N ALA A 447 -13.49 -3.12 1.51
CA ALA A 447 -13.49 -4.27 2.41
C ALA A 447 -14.81 -4.37 3.20
N ARG A 448 -15.30 -3.25 3.78
CA ARG A 448 -16.57 -3.19 4.47
C ARG A 448 -17.73 -3.65 3.59
N GLU A 449 -17.85 -3.08 2.40
CA GLU A 449 -18.94 -3.42 1.50
C GLU A 449 -18.79 -4.80 0.88
N GLY A 450 -17.57 -5.21 0.51
CA GLY A 450 -17.32 -6.58 0.06
C GLY A 450 -17.81 -7.62 1.06
N GLN A 451 -17.52 -7.44 2.35
CA GLN A 451 -18.04 -8.30 3.42
C GLN A 451 -19.57 -8.26 3.48
N ALA A 452 -20.20 -7.09 3.42
CA ALA A 452 -21.66 -6.94 3.47
C ALA A 452 -22.35 -7.58 2.25
N TRP A 453 -21.69 -7.59 1.08
CA TRP A 453 -22.19 -8.20 -0.15
C TRP A 453 -21.80 -9.68 -0.29
N GLY A 454 -21.09 -10.26 0.68
CA GLY A 454 -20.73 -11.68 0.70
C GLY A 454 -19.52 -12.07 -0.12
N ALA A 455 -18.62 -11.12 -0.42
CA ALA A 455 -17.33 -11.44 -1.05
C ALA A 455 -16.53 -12.39 -0.15
N THR A 456 -15.97 -13.43 -0.76
CA THR A 456 -15.23 -14.49 -0.01
C THR A 456 -13.74 -14.20 0.09
N GLY A 457 -13.23 -13.27 -0.72
CA GLY A 457 -11.83 -12.87 -0.74
C GLY A 457 -11.61 -11.40 -1.04
N MET A 458 -10.46 -10.92 -0.62
CA MET A 458 -9.92 -9.62 -0.96
C MET A 458 -8.51 -9.80 -1.53
N LEU A 459 -8.21 -9.07 -2.60
CA LEU A 459 -6.92 -9.02 -3.25
C LEU A 459 -6.46 -7.57 -3.27
N ASN A 460 -5.58 -7.17 -2.33
CA ASN A 460 -5.02 -5.83 -2.32
C ASN A 460 -3.94 -5.72 -3.39
N THR A 461 -4.14 -4.87 -4.40
CA THR A 461 -3.31 -4.86 -5.62
C THR A 461 -2.18 -3.85 -5.53
N VAL A 462 -1.01 -4.28 -5.98
CA VAL A 462 0.18 -3.47 -6.26
C VAL A 462 0.40 -3.49 -7.76
N TRP A 463 0.33 -2.33 -8.42
CA TRP A 463 0.58 -2.17 -9.85
C TRP A 463 1.80 -1.29 -10.09
N ASP A 464 2.53 -1.58 -11.17
CA ASP A 464 3.78 -0.92 -11.56
C ASP A 464 3.72 -0.30 -12.97
N ASP A 465 2.56 0.26 -13.35
CA ASP A 465 2.26 0.73 -14.72
C ASP A 465 3.36 1.55 -15.39
N ASN A 466 4.13 2.32 -14.64
CA ASN A 466 5.22 3.15 -15.13
C ASN A 466 6.63 2.56 -14.88
N GLY A 467 6.71 1.39 -14.28
CA GLY A 467 7.92 0.59 -14.13
C GLY A 467 8.94 1.11 -13.11
N ASP A 468 8.59 2.06 -12.24
CA ASP A 468 9.51 2.63 -11.24
C ASP A 468 9.02 2.53 -9.78
N ALA A 469 7.95 1.80 -9.53
CA ALA A 469 7.47 1.52 -8.18
C ALA A 469 8.38 0.51 -7.46
N LEU A 470 8.46 0.64 -6.15
CA LEU A 470 9.19 -0.26 -5.26
C LEU A 470 8.22 -0.92 -4.30
N PHE A 471 8.26 -2.25 -4.18
CA PHE A 471 7.34 -2.98 -3.31
C PHE A 471 7.49 -2.56 -1.84
N GLU A 472 8.70 -2.26 -1.39
CA GLU A 472 8.97 -1.79 -0.01
C GLU A 472 8.21 -0.51 0.35
N GLN A 473 7.77 0.29 -0.62
CA GLN A 473 6.96 1.49 -0.39
C GLN A 473 5.49 1.19 -0.09
N THR A 474 5.01 -0.02 -0.37
CA THR A 474 3.58 -0.38 -0.34
C THR A 474 3.11 -0.97 0.99
N TRP A 475 4.03 -1.35 1.89
CA TRP A 475 3.72 -2.07 3.13
C TRP A 475 2.69 -1.39 4.02
N TYR A 476 2.63 -0.05 4.04
CA TYR A 476 1.66 0.68 4.85
C TYR A 476 0.22 0.37 4.42
N ALA A 477 -0.07 0.50 3.13
CA ALA A 477 -1.40 0.19 2.60
C ALA A 477 -1.69 -1.32 2.59
N LEU A 478 -0.67 -2.18 2.35
CA LEU A 478 -0.82 -3.63 2.42
C LEU A 478 -1.14 -4.11 3.84
N ALA A 479 -0.49 -3.56 4.85
CA ALA A 479 -0.76 -3.88 6.25
C ALA A 479 -2.18 -3.44 6.67
N PHE A 480 -2.65 -2.29 6.17
CA PHE A 480 -4.03 -1.87 6.38
C PHE A 480 -5.03 -2.80 5.67
N GLY A 481 -4.73 -3.21 4.43
CA GLY A 481 -5.54 -4.18 3.69
C GLY A 481 -5.65 -5.52 4.42
N ALA A 482 -4.54 -6.02 4.97
CA ALA A 482 -4.54 -7.22 5.80
C ALA A 482 -5.45 -7.07 7.03
N ALA A 483 -5.39 -5.91 7.71
CA ALA A 483 -6.26 -5.59 8.84
C ALA A 483 -7.74 -5.51 8.41
N ALA A 484 -8.06 -4.84 7.31
CA ALA A 484 -9.41 -4.67 6.81
C ALA A 484 -10.06 -5.99 6.34
N ALA A 485 -9.27 -6.92 5.80
CA ALA A 485 -9.76 -8.24 5.44
C ALA A 485 -9.90 -9.18 6.64
N TRP A 486 -9.13 -8.95 7.71
CA TRP A 486 -9.22 -9.73 8.94
C TRP A 486 -10.37 -9.27 9.84
N GLN A 487 -10.53 -7.95 10.02
CA GLN A 487 -11.53 -7.36 10.89
C GLN A 487 -12.93 -7.34 10.25
N PRO A 488 -14.01 -7.48 11.03
CA PRO A 488 -15.36 -7.37 10.52
C PRO A 488 -15.76 -5.89 10.32
N GLY A 489 -16.47 -5.60 9.24
CA GLY A 489 -17.05 -4.30 8.98
C GLY A 489 -16.01 -3.23 8.65
N GLU A 490 -16.12 -2.06 9.27
CA GLU A 490 -15.27 -0.91 9.00
C GLU A 490 -14.04 -0.89 9.92
N SER A 491 -12.85 -1.05 9.36
CA SER A 491 -11.59 -1.00 10.09
C SER A 491 -11.21 0.45 10.43
N ASP A 492 -10.75 0.69 11.67
CA ASP A 492 -10.36 2.02 12.14
C ASP A 492 -8.96 2.41 11.60
N ILE A 493 -8.93 3.36 10.64
CA ILE A 493 -7.69 3.89 10.06
C ILE A 493 -6.82 4.54 11.16
N ALA A 494 -7.39 5.27 12.11
CA ALA A 494 -6.61 5.94 13.15
C ALA A 494 -5.97 4.95 14.13
N ALA A 495 -6.68 3.86 14.48
CA ALA A 495 -6.11 2.77 15.26
C ALA A 495 -4.98 2.07 14.51
N PHE A 496 -5.17 1.78 13.22
CA PHE A 496 -4.13 1.23 12.36
C PHE A 496 -2.89 2.14 12.33
N GLN A 497 -3.08 3.44 12.12
CA GLN A 497 -1.98 4.41 12.08
C GLN A 497 -1.15 4.44 13.38
N ARG A 498 -1.76 4.18 14.53
CA ARG A 498 -1.04 4.06 15.81
C ARG A 498 -0.34 2.72 16.00
N ALA A 499 -0.77 1.69 15.27
CA ALA A 499 -0.26 0.32 15.40
C ALA A 499 0.84 -0.01 14.41
N PHE A 500 0.84 0.58 13.21
CA PHE A 500 1.74 0.18 12.13
C PHE A 500 3.21 0.35 12.50
N GLY A 501 3.67 1.54 12.82
CA GLY A 501 5.05 1.80 13.19
C GLY A 501 5.48 0.96 14.39
N PHE A 502 4.58 0.79 15.36
CA PHE A 502 4.82 0.00 16.56
C PHE A 502 5.00 -1.49 16.27
N GLN A 503 4.13 -2.11 15.48
CA GLN A 503 4.19 -3.55 15.22
C GLN A 503 5.12 -3.91 14.06
N PHE A 504 5.13 -3.14 12.99
CA PHE A 504 5.93 -3.42 11.82
C PHE A 504 7.40 -3.06 12.03
N HIS A 505 7.68 -1.83 12.46
CA HIS A 505 9.05 -1.34 12.66
C HIS A 505 9.58 -1.50 14.11
N GLY A 506 8.72 -1.76 15.07
CA GLY A 506 9.09 -1.75 16.49
C GLY A 506 9.27 -0.34 17.05
N ASP A 507 8.72 0.66 16.38
CA ASP A 507 8.78 2.06 16.79
C ASP A 507 7.86 2.33 17.99
N THR A 508 8.45 2.51 19.17
CA THR A 508 7.69 2.87 20.39
C THR A 508 7.46 4.36 20.53
N THR A 509 8.07 5.18 19.65
CA THR A 509 7.98 6.65 19.71
C THR A 509 6.80 7.21 18.92
N GLY A 510 6.28 6.47 17.93
CA GLY A 510 5.25 6.91 17.00
C GLY A 510 5.77 7.86 15.91
N LEU A 511 7.08 8.01 15.77
CA LEU A 511 7.70 8.91 14.80
C LEU A 511 7.54 8.39 13.37
N ILE A 512 7.56 7.06 13.15
CA ILE A 512 7.35 6.49 11.83
C ILE A 512 5.90 6.68 11.37
N ASP A 513 4.92 6.48 12.25
CA ASP A 513 3.52 6.78 11.94
C ASP A 513 3.31 8.28 11.64
N ALA A 514 4.05 9.16 12.33
CA ALA A 514 4.04 10.59 12.03
C ALA A 514 4.64 10.88 10.63
N ALA A 515 5.75 10.21 10.25
CA ALA A 515 6.33 10.33 8.91
C ALA A 515 5.36 9.91 7.81
N GLN A 516 4.65 8.78 7.98
CA GLN A 516 3.62 8.31 7.06
C GLN A 516 2.49 9.36 6.89
N ARG A 517 2.02 9.96 7.98
CA ARG A 517 1.00 11.02 7.92
C ARG A 517 1.49 12.28 7.20
N HIS A 518 2.75 12.67 7.39
CA HIS A 518 3.34 13.79 6.67
C HIS A 518 3.39 13.52 5.16
N LEU A 519 3.81 12.34 4.72
CA LEU A 519 3.79 12.00 3.30
C LEU A 519 2.36 11.91 2.73
N THR A 520 1.41 11.41 3.51
CA THR A 520 -0.01 11.44 3.13
C THR A 520 -0.49 12.88 2.93
N ALA A 521 -0.10 13.80 3.81
CA ALA A 521 -0.45 15.22 3.67
C ALA A 521 0.22 15.87 2.45
N ALA A 522 1.46 15.50 2.12
CA ALA A 522 2.14 15.97 0.89
C ALA A 522 1.38 15.51 -0.37
N GLN A 523 0.96 14.24 -0.41
CA GLN A 523 0.16 13.70 -1.52
C GLN A 523 -1.22 14.38 -1.63
N THR A 524 -1.87 14.64 -0.50
CA THR A 524 -3.13 15.40 -0.48
C THR A 524 -2.94 16.79 -1.07
N ALA A 525 -1.89 17.50 -0.67
CA ALA A 525 -1.59 18.84 -1.20
C ALA A 525 -1.32 18.83 -2.73
N LEU A 526 -0.68 17.78 -3.26
CA LEU A 526 -0.52 17.60 -4.71
C LEU A 526 -1.87 17.31 -5.38
N GLN A 527 -2.67 16.40 -4.84
CA GLN A 527 -3.96 15.99 -5.40
C GLN A 527 -4.98 17.12 -5.45
N GLU A 528 -4.93 18.05 -4.51
CA GLU A 528 -5.80 19.24 -4.47
C GLU A 528 -5.44 20.27 -5.55
N THR A 529 -4.27 20.17 -6.18
CA THR A 529 -3.91 20.98 -7.32
C THR A 529 -4.57 20.48 -8.60
N ARG A 530 -4.65 21.35 -9.62
CA ARG A 530 -5.11 20.93 -10.96
C ARG A 530 -4.08 20.11 -11.74
N ALA A 531 -2.86 19.98 -11.25
CA ALA A 531 -1.83 19.08 -11.81
C ALA A 531 -2.06 17.61 -11.37
N GLY A 532 -2.77 17.41 -10.26
CA GLY A 532 -3.02 16.08 -9.70
C GLY A 532 -1.78 15.50 -9.00
N ASP A 533 -1.83 14.21 -8.71
CA ASP A 533 -0.84 13.50 -7.90
C ASP A 533 -0.03 12.44 -8.68
N ALA A 534 0.01 12.52 -10.01
CA ALA A 534 0.87 11.67 -10.84
C ALA A 534 2.36 12.02 -10.64
N SER A 535 2.83 11.78 -9.42
CA SER A 535 4.10 12.30 -8.94
C SER A 535 5.33 11.70 -9.62
N SER A 536 5.24 10.50 -10.24
CA SER A 536 6.32 9.98 -11.09
C SER A 536 6.50 10.83 -12.35
N TYR A 537 5.40 11.18 -13.04
CA TYR A 537 5.46 12.10 -14.16
C TYR A 537 6.00 13.49 -13.74
N LEU A 538 5.42 14.07 -12.68
CA LEU A 538 5.82 15.38 -12.17
C LEU A 538 7.28 15.41 -11.69
N PHE A 539 7.85 14.28 -11.25
CA PHE A 539 9.25 14.20 -10.85
C PHE A 539 10.21 14.32 -12.05
N PHE A 540 9.83 13.80 -13.22
CA PHE A 540 10.70 13.78 -14.41
C PHE A 540 10.32 14.78 -15.49
N VAL A 541 9.17 15.47 -15.43
CA VAL A 541 8.83 16.49 -16.43
C VAL A 541 9.74 17.72 -16.28
N ASP A 542 10.30 18.22 -17.40
CA ASP A 542 11.06 19.48 -17.40
C ASP A 542 10.10 20.64 -17.13
N PRO A 543 10.31 21.44 -16.05
CA PRO A 543 9.43 22.56 -15.70
C PRO A 543 9.40 23.68 -16.77
N PHE A 544 10.33 23.68 -17.72
CA PHE A 544 10.37 24.61 -18.83
C PHE A 544 9.86 24.04 -20.16
N SER A 545 9.47 22.77 -20.21
CA SER A 545 8.71 22.22 -21.35
C SER A 545 7.32 22.86 -21.42
N ALA A 546 6.62 22.68 -22.55
CA ALA A 546 5.26 23.21 -22.72
C ALA A 546 4.29 22.69 -21.64
N GLU A 547 4.36 21.40 -21.34
CA GLU A 547 3.58 20.72 -20.30
C GLU A 547 4.03 21.19 -18.91
N GLY A 548 5.34 21.23 -18.67
CA GLY A 548 5.93 21.63 -17.38
C GLY A 548 5.59 23.05 -16.97
N VAL A 549 5.48 23.99 -17.93
CA VAL A 549 5.00 25.36 -17.68
C VAL A 549 3.56 25.37 -17.17
N VAL A 550 2.69 24.55 -17.75
CA VAL A 550 1.29 24.42 -17.30
C VAL A 550 1.24 23.82 -15.88
N ASP A 551 2.05 22.81 -15.63
CA ASP A 551 2.10 22.16 -14.31
C ASP A 551 2.72 23.08 -13.26
N LEU A 552 3.76 23.85 -13.59
CA LEU A 552 4.33 24.87 -12.71
C LEU A 552 3.26 25.86 -12.22
N GLN A 553 2.41 26.37 -13.14
CA GLN A 553 1.35 27.30 -12.79
C GLN A 553 0.29 26.67 -11.86
N ARG A 554 -0.03 25.39 -12.07
CA ARG A 554 -0.99 24.64 -11.28
C ARG A 554 -0.46 24.27 -9.89
N LEU A 555 0.81 23.90 -9.81
CA LEU A 555 1.48 23.44 -8.58
C LEU A 555 1.91 24.58 -7.67
N ARG A 556 2.19 25.78 -8.23
CA ARG A 556 2.76 26.93 -7.50
C ARG A 556 2.14 27.19 -6.12
N PRO A 557 0.81 27.15 -5.93
CA PRO A 557 0.20 27.42 -4.62
C PRO A 557 0.53 26.36 -3.55
N ALA A 558 0.86 25.13 -3.97
CA ALA A 558 1.06 23.98 -3.08
C ALA A 558 2.54 23.65 -2.82
N LEU A 559 3.48 24.14 -3.64
CA LEU A 559 4.88 23.70 -3.63
C LEU A 559 5.53 23.79 -2.23
N SER A 560 5.35 24.93 -1.53
CA SER A 560 5.91 25.10 -0.19
C SER A 560 5.29 24.14 0.83
N ALA A 561 3.97 23.91 0.77
CA ALA A 561 3.28 22.97 1.64
C ALA A 561 3.75 21.53 1.40
N VAL A 562 3.89 21.11 0.15
CA VAL A 562 4.40 19.78 -0.22
C VAL A 562 5.80 19.57 0.34
N ARG A 563 6.71 20.53 0.17
CA ARG A 563 8.09 20.46 0.69
C ARG A 563 8.12 20.36 2.22
N ILE A 564 7.40 21.24 2.91
CA ILE A 564 7.34 21.21 4.38
C ILE A 564 6.90 19.84 4.89
N GLN A 565 5.91 19.22 4.24
CA GLN A 565 5.44 17.90 4.65
C GLN A 565 6.48 16.81 4.34
N ALA A 566 7.11 16.82 3.17
CA ALA A 566 8.13 15.86 2.81
C ALA A 566 9.38 15.96 3.70
N GLU A 567 9.88 17.17 3.94
CA GLU A 567 11.00 17.41 4.86
C GLU A 567 10.65 17.03 6.31
N SER A 568 9.41 17.28 6.75
CA SER A 568 8.94 16.84 8.07
C SER A 568 8.96 15.32 8.20
N ALA A 569 8.59 14.58 7.14
CA ALA A 569 8.70 13.13 7.12
C ALA A 569 10.15 12.67 7.27
N LEU A 570 11.10 13.29 6.53
CA LEU A 570 12.54 13.01 6.65
C LEU A 570 13.05 13.23 8.08
N VAL A 571 12.67 14.34 8.70
CA VAL A 571 13.02 14.64 10.10
C VAL A 571 12.50 13.55 11.03
N LYS A 572 11.23 13.10 10.85
CA LYS A 572 10.65 12.05 11.71
C LYS A 572 11.36 10.71 11.54
N VAL A 573 11.71 10.30 10.31
CA VAL A 573 12.49 9.08 10.06
C VAL A 573 13.86 9.16 10.72
N ALA A 574 14.58 10.27 10.56
CA ALA A 574 15.88 10.48 11.18
C ALA A 574 15.81 10.44 12.72
N GLN A 575 14.81 11.11 13.31
CA GLN A 575 14.56 11.07 14.75
C GLN A 575 14.25 9.64 15.25
N ALA A 576 13.43 8.86 14.51
CA ALA A 576 13.12 7.48 14.86
C ALA A 576 14.37 6.60 14.86
N ARG A 577 15.21 6.70 13.81
CA ARG A 577 16.49 5.96 13.72
C ARG A 577 17.45 6.32 14.85
N HIS A 578 17.53 7.60 15.20
CA HIS A 578 18.38 8.06 16.32
C HIS A 578 17.87 7.58 17.68
N ALA A 579 16.56 7.68 17.93
CA ALA A 579 15.95 7.27 19.19
C ALA A 579 15.97 5.76 19.41
N GLN A 580 15.90 4.97 18.31
CA GLN A 580 15.77 3.51 18.34
C GLN A 580 16.67 2.84 17.30
N PRO A 581 17.95 2.55 17.63
CA PRO A 581 18.90 1.95 16.68
C PRO A 581 18.54 0.54 16.19
N ARG A 582 17.55 -0.12 16.81
CA ARG A 582 17.10 -1.49 16.48
C ARG A 582 15.71 -1.52 15.86
N LEU A 583 15.39 -0.53 15.03
CA LEU A 583 14.19 -0.60 14.21
C LEU A 583 14.24 -1.80 13.27
N ARG A 584 13.07 -2.40 13.05
CA ARG A 584 12.90 -3.52 12.11
C ARG A 584 12.54 -2.99 10.72
N GLU A 585 12.57 -3.88 9.74
CA GLU A 585 12.16 -3.60 8.36
C GLU A 585 12.83 -2.33 7.81
N THR A 586 14.16 -2.30 7.91
CA THR A 586 14.95 -1.12 7.54
C THR A 586 14.87 -0.80 6.05
N ALA A 587 14.67 -1.80 5.18
CA ALA A 587 14.46 -1.57 3.74
C ALA A 587 13.20 -0.74 3.47
N ALA A 588 12.11 -1.01 4.20
CA ALA A 588 10.89 -0.20 4.10
C ALA A 588 11.09 1.23 4.64
N LEU A 589 11.97 1.41 5.65
CA LEU A 589 12.34 2.75 6.11
C LEU A 589 13.24 3.50 5.10
N ASP A 590 14.14 2.80 4.42
CA ASP A 590 14.95 3.37 3.35
C ASP A 590 14.08 3.77 2.16
N ALA A 591 13.08 2.95 1.83
CA ALA A 591 12.09 3.26 0.80
C ALA A 591 11.18 4.46 1.18
N LEU A 592 10.80 4.59 2.47
CA LEU A 592 10.08 5.74 3.00
C LEU A 592 10.91 7.02 2.87
N GLU A 593 12.19 6.96 3.24
CA GLU A 593 13.12 8.08 3.10
C GLU A 593 13.31 8.49 1.63
N LEU A 594 13.49 7.52 0.73
CA LEU A 594 13.58 7.77 -0.71
C LEU A 594 12.29 8.43 -1.24
N GLY A 595 11.12 7.92 -0.86
CA GLY A 595 9.82 8.50 -1.25
C GLY A 595 9.70 9.96 -0.80
N ALA A 596 10.06 10.25 0.46
CA ALA A 596 10.04 11.60 1.00
C ALA A 596 11.00 12.55 0.24
N ARG A 597 12.22 12.09 -0.07
CA ARG A 597 13.18 12.85 -0.86
C ARG A 597 12.68 13.11 -2.28
N ARG A 598 12.09 12.13 -2.94
CA ARG A 598 11.54 12.29 -4.30
C ARG A 598 10.37 13.29 -4.32
N ILE A 599 9.49 13.26 -3.32
CA ILE A 599 8.39 14.23 -3.18
C ILE A 599 8.91 15.64 -2.91
N ASP A 600 9.88 15.81 -2.01
CA ASP A 600 10.53 17.11 -1.76
C ASP A 600 11.19 17.64 -3.03
N TRP A 601 11.95 16.78 -3.72
CA TRP A 601 12.70 17.16 -4.92
C TRP A 601 11.80 17.54 -6.09
N LEU A 602 10.67 16.86 -6.26
CA LEU A 602 9.63 17.22 -7.21
C LEU A 602 9.20 18.68 -7.01
N ALA A 603 8.85 19.05 -5.80
CA ALA A 603 8.40 20.41 -5.50
C ALA A 603 9.54 21.45 -5.57
N ALA A 604 10.75 21.09 -5.10
CA ALA A 604 11.95 21.92 -5.19
C ALA A 604 12.29 22.29 -6.64
N LYS A 605 12.13 21.35 -7.58
CA LYS A 605 12.35 21.57 -9.00
C LYS A 605 11.49 22.71 -9.55
N PHE A 606 10.20 22.68 -9.27
CA PHE A 606 9.28 23.70 -9.72
C PHE A 606 9.50 25.06 -9.02
N GLN A 607 9.87 25.06 -7.73
CA GLN A 607 10.27 26.27 -7.03
C GLN A 607 11.53 26.88 -7.64
N THR A 608 12.53 26.06 -7.93
CA THR A 608 13.78 26.51 -8.59
C THR A 608 13.51 27.12 -9.97
N ALA A 609 12.59 26.52 -10.74
CA ALA A 609 12.16 27.09 -12.00
C ALA A 609 11.54 28.51 -11.83
N ASP A 610 10.66 28.70 -10.85
CA ASP A 610 10.11 30.01 -10.51
C ASP A 610 11.19 31.03 -10.07
N GLU A 611 12.19 30.59 -9.30
CA GLU A 611 13.30 31.43 -8.86
C GLU A 611 14.18 31.84 -10.03
N ILE A 612 14.43 30.92 -10.99
CA ILE A 612 15.20 31.24 -12.23
C ILE A 612 14.46 32.32 -13.04
N VAL A 613 13.15 32.15 -13.26
CA VAL A 613 12.33 33.13 -13.97
C VAL A 613 12.36 34.51 -13.27
N THR A 614 12.19 34.49 -11.94
CA THR A 614 12.19 35.71 -11.11
C THR A 614 13.53 36.41 -11.16
N ALA A 615 14.65 35.69 -11.03
CA ALA A 615 15.99 36.26 -11.08
C ALA A 615 16.31 36.80 -12.47
N TYR A 616 15.90 36.10 -13.53
CA TYR A 616 16.06 36.59 -14.91
C TYR A 616 15.26 37.86 -15.15
N ALA A 617 13.98 37.91 -14.81
CA ALA A 617 13.13 39.07 -14.95
C ALA A 617 13.71 40.30 -14.19
N LYS A 618 14.22 40.07 -12.98
CA LYS A 618 14.86 41.09 -12.17
C LYS A 618 16.17 41.61 -12.79
N ALA A 619 16.99 40.73 -13.38
CA ALA A 619 18.26 41.09 -14.02
C ALA A 619 18.01 41.86 -15.30
N THR A 620 16.96 41.56 -16.06
CA THR A 620 16.63 42.13 -17.36
C THR A 620 15.59 43.27 -17.30
N ASP A 621 15.23 43.74 -16.09
CA ASP A 621 14.27 44.83 -15.89
C ASP A 621 14.71 46.09 -16.67
N PRO A 622 13.93 46.55 -17.65
CA PRO A 622 14.29 47.73 -18.45
C PRO A 622 14.34 49.06 -17.65
N ALA A 623 13.78 49.08 -16.45
CA ALA A 623 13.87 50.23 -15.55
C ALA A 623 15.22 50.32 -14.82
N LYS A 624 16.06 49.31 -14.86
CA LYS A 624 17.40 49.33 -14.28
C LYS A 624 18.39 50.14 -15.14
N THR A 625 19.00 51.11 -14.52
CA THR A 625 20.03 51.94 -15.15
C THR A 625 21.39 51.26 -15.27
N ASN A 626 21.65 50.23 -14.43
CA ASN A 626 22.87 49.44 -14.44
C ASN A 626 22.54 47.95 -14.61
N VAL A 627 23.05 47.34 -15.66
CA VAL A 627 22.97 45.92 -15.92
C VAL A 627 23.79 45.18 -14.85
N SER A 628 23.11 44.35 -14.05
CA SER A 628 23.77 43.58 -13.00
C SER A 628 23.68 42.09 -13.31
N TRP A 629 24.85 41.43 -13.28
CA TRP A 629 24.91 39.97 -13.34
C TRP A 629 24.59 39.28 -12.00
N VAL A 630 24.63 40.01 -10.88
CA VAL A 630 24.57 39.45 -9.52
C VAL A 630 23.32 38.56 -9.33
N ASP A 631 22.17 39.02 -9.81
CA ASP A 631 20.90 38.29 -9.67
C ASP A 631 20.90 36.92 -10.40
N LEU A 632 21.71 36.77 -11.48
CA LEU A 632 21.86 35.53 -12.25
C LEU A 632 23.04 34.68 -11.77
N ALA A 633 24.09 35.31 -11.25
CA ALA A 633 25.29 34.59 -10.81
C ALA A 633 25.04 33.62 -9.66
N GLU A 634 24.09 33.92 -8.79
CA GLU A 634 23.69 33.07 -7.65
C GLU A 634 22.96 31.79 -8.08
N LEU A 635 22.47 31.71 -9.32
CA LEU A 635 21.81 30.53 -9.84
C LEU A 635 22.79 29.43 -10.25
N SER A 636 24.05 29.77 -10.51
CA SER A 636 25.09 28.87 -11.01
C SER A 636 26.37 28.98 -10.20
N GLY A 637 26.60 28.47 -9.20
CA GLY A 637 27.82 28.40 -8.39
C GLY A 637 27.83 27.07 -7.64
N ILE A 638 28.89 26.79 -6.89
CA ILE A 638 29.01 25.57 -6.11
C ILE A 638 27.80 25.37 -5.17
N ASN A 639 27.26 26.48 -4.65
CA ASN A 639 26.07 26.48 -3.79
C ASN A 639 24.85 27.10 -4.51
N GLY A 640 24.82 27.04 -5.83
CA GLY A 640 23.74 27.60 -6.62
C GLY A 640 22.62 26.60 -6.87
N ARG A 641 21.40 27.11 -7.11
CA ARG A 641 20.17 26.30 -7.27
C ARG A 641 20.24 25.28 -8.41
N LEU A 642 20.91 25.62 -9.52
CA LEU A 642 21.12 24.68 -10.64
C LEU A 642 22.02 23.51 -10.25
N GLN A 643 23.03 23.76 -9.41
CA GLN A 643 23.90 22.71 -8.86
C GLN A 643 23.08 21.80 -7.92
N ASP A 644 22.29 22.40 -7.02
CA ASP A 644 21.44 21.64 -6.10
C ASP A 644 20.49 20.73 -6.87
N MET A 645 19.87 21.21 -7.97
CA MET A 645 18.98 20.39 -8.79
C MET A 645 19.71 19.19 -9.40
N ARG A 646 20.87 19.38 -10.00
CA ARG A 646 21.68 18.28 -10.52
C ARG A 646 22.04 17.27 -9.41
N ASP A 647 22.55 17.77 -8.30
CA ASP A 647 23.11 16.96 -7.22
C ASP A 647 22.01 16.17 -6.49
N GLY A 648 20.81 16.72 -6.39
CA GLY A 648 19.66 16.01 -5.81
C GLY A 648 19.14 14.89 -6.72
N TYR A 649 19.16 15.06 -8.04
CA TYR A 649 18.90 13.96 -8.96
C TYR A 649 19.99 12.88 -8.88
N VAL A 650 21.27 13.23 -8.71
CA VAL A 650 22.36 12.27 -8.47
C VAL A 650 22.09 11.49 -7.20
N LEU A 651 21.79 12.17 -6.08
CA LEU A 651 21.50 11.52 -4.80
C LEU A 651 20.27 10.59 -4.89
N THR A 652 19.17 11.08 -5.46
CA THR A 652 17.95 10.26 -5.55
C THR A 652 18.11 9.08 -6.50
N ARG A 653 18.92 9.19 -7.55
CA ARG A 653 19.32 8.09 -8.43
C ARG A 653 20.06 6.98 -7.68
N GLU A 654 21.08 7.34 -6.89
CA GLU A 654 21.86 6.39 -6.09
C GLU A 654 20.98 5.67 -5.04
N LEU A 655 20.08 6.42 -4.39
CA LEU A 655 19.15 5.86 -3.42
C LEU A 655 18.16 4.89 -4.09
N PHE A 656 17.65 5.26 -5.27
CA PHE A 656 16.73 4.43 -6.04
C PHE A 656 17.41 3.14 -6.50
N GLU A 657 18.61 3.21 -7.06
CA GLU A 657 19.38 2.04 -7.50
C GLU A 657 19.61 1.06 -6.33
N ARG A 658 19.98 1.56 -5.15
CA ARG A 658 20.16 0.73 -3.95
C ARG A 658 18.85 0.08 -3.49
N ALA A 659 17.76 0.84 -3.49
CA ALA A 659 16.44 0.34 -3.10
C ALA A 659 15.95 -0.74 -4.07
N TRP A 660 16.11 -0.52 -5.38
CA TRP A 660 15.76 -1.50 -6.42
C TRP A 660 16.51 -2.82 -6.22
N LEU A 661 17.84 -2.75 -6.08
CA LEU A 661 18.69 -3.95 -5.95
C LEU A 661 18.51 -4.67 -4.59
N ALA A 662 17.89 -4.05 -3.60
CA ALA A 662 17.52 -4.69 -2.33
C ALA A 662 16.31 -5.61 -2.47
N GLU A 663 15.46 -5.42 -3.48
CA GLU A 663 14.24 -6.21 -3.69
C GLU A 663 14.18 -6.92 -5.05
N ALA A 664 14.67 -6.29 -6.11
CA ALA A 664 14.51 -6.75 -7.47
C ALA A 664 15.84 -7.14 -8.16
N ARG A 665 15.71 -7.85 -9.27
CA ARG A 665 16.80 -8.18 -10.19
C ARG A 665 17.28 -6.92 -10.91
N PRO A 666 18.49 -6.91 -11.50
CA PRO A 666 18.98 -5.77 -12.31
C PRO A 666 18.15 -5.48 -13.58
N TYR A 667 17.29 -6.43 -13.98
CA TYR A 667 16.39 -6.26 -15.11
C TYR A 667 15.54 -5.00 -14.96
N TRP A 668 15.34 -4.26 -16.03
CA TRP A 668 14.59 -3.00 -16.13
C TRP A 668 15.19 -1.79 -15.38
N LEU A 669 16.10 -1.99 -14.44
CA LEU A 669 16.71 -0.91 -13.66
C LEU A 669 17.30 0.19 -14.54
N GLN A 670 18.02 -0.18 -15.62
CA GLN A 670 18.66 0.81 -16.51
C GLN A 670 17.64 1.69 -17.23
N ASN A 671 16.43 1.22 -17.51
CA ASN A 671 15.37 2.04 -18.08
C ASN A 671 14.96 3.17 -17.11
N ASN A 672 14.92 2.89 -15.82
CA ASN A 672 14.65 3.89 -14.80
C ASN A 672 15.84 4.83 -14.59
N LEU A 673 17.06 4.30 -14.47
CA LEU A 673 18.27 5.13 -14.26
C LEU A 673 18.50 6.10 -15.43
N ALA A 674 18.17 5.70 -16.66
CA ALA A 674 18.26 6.59 -17.82
C ALA A 674 17.35 7.83 -17.68
N ARG A 675 16.21 7.74 -16.99
CA ARG A 675 15.33 8.90 -16.71
C ARG A 675 16.04 9.90 -15.76
N TYR A 676 16.70 9.39 -14.71
CA TYR A 676 17.52 10.23 -13.82
C TYR A 676 18.70 10.85 -14.56
N ASP A 677 19.39 10.08 -15.41
CA ASP A 677 20.53 10.55 -16.17
C ASP A 677 20.12 11.66 -17.14
N ALA A 678 18.92 11.59 -17.73
CA ALA A 678 18.36 12.66 -18.56
C ALA A 678 18.12 13.96 -17.77
N GLU A 679 17.60 13.86 -16.53
CA GLU A 679 17.43 15.03 -15.65
C GLU A 679 18.79 15.63 -15.25
N ILE A 680 19.74 14.82 -14.83
CA ILE A 680 21.11 15.24 -14.49
C ILE A 680 21.74 15.99 -15.68
N LEU A 681 21.59 15.45 -16.89
CA LEU A 681 22.09 16.09 -18.10
C LEU A 681 21.40 17.43 -18.39
N THR A 682 20.08 17.50 -18.20
CA THR A 682 19.31 18.74 -18.41
C THR A 682 19.79 19.86 -17.49
N TRP A 683 19.92 19.58 -16.20
CA TRP A 683 20.42 20.56 -15.24
C TRP A 683 21.90 20.91 -15.47
N THR A 684 22.72 19.94 -15.90
CA THR A 684 24.11 20.19 -16.31
C THR A 684 24.20 21.15 -17.51
N ARG A 685 23.36 20.98 -18.54
CA ARG A 685 23.31 21.89 -19.69
C ARG A 685 22.93 23.30 -19.26
N ARG A 686 21.95 23.47 -18.36
CA ARG A 686 21.57 24.78 -17.81
C ARG A 686 22.70 25.47 -17.04
N ILE A 687 23.45 24.69 -16.25
CA ILE A 687 24.68 25.19 -15.59
C ILE A 687 25.69 25.71 -16.65
N MET A 688 25.95 24.92 -17.69
CA MET A 688 26.90 25.29 -18.75
C MET A 688 26.43 26.53 -19.54
N ALA A 689 25.12 26.62 -19.85
CA ALA A 689 24.56 27.81 -20.53
C ALA A 689 24.72 29.06 -19.67
N MET A 690 24.48 28.97 -18.36
CA MET A 690 24.67 30.06 -17.43
C MET A 690 26.13 30.47 -17.33
N ASP A 691 27.08 29.55 -17.32
CA ASP A 691 28.51 29.85 -17.31
C ASP A 691 28.98 30.50 -18.61
N GLN A 692 28.48 30.07 -19.76
CA GLN A 692 28.77 30.72 -21.05
C GLN A 692 28.22 32.15 -21.09
N ALA A 693 26.98 32.36 -20.64
CA ALA A 693 26.37 33.67 -20.53
C ALA A 693 27.18 34.59 -19.60
N ARG A 694 27.67 34.08 -18.46
CA ARG A 694 28.56 34.82 -17.56
C ARG A 694 29.84 35.25 -18.22
N ARG A 695 30.52 34.38 -18.96
CA ARG A 695 31.75 34.69 -19.68
C ARG A 695 31.51 35.78 -20.76
N ARG A 696 30.39 35.70 -21.48
CA ARG A 696 29.99 36.71 -22.46
C ARG A 696 29.71 38.06 -21.80
N PHE A 697 28.90 38.05 -20.71
CA PHE A 697 28.61 39.29 -19.96
C PHE A 697 29.88 39.99 -19.43
N THR A 698 30.87 39.22 -18.95
CA THR A 698 32.15 39.79 -18.48
C THR A 698 32.89 40.55 -19.58
N ARG A 699 32.81 40.06 -20.82
CA ARG A 699 33.53 40.68 -21.98
C ARG A 699 32.71 41.76 -22.64
N GLU A 700 31.42 41.52 -22.83
CA GLU A 700 30.57 42.33 -23.74
C GLU A 700 29.50 43.13 -22.99
N ARG A 701 29.28 42.88 -21.71
CA ARG A 701 28.22 43.47 -20.88
C ARG A 701 26.82 43.27 -21.44
N VAL A 702 26.60 42.14 -22.15
CA VAL A 702 25.32 41.73 -22.70
C VAL A 702 24.73 40.61 -21.85
N LEU A 703 23.52 40.78 -21.38
CA LEU A 703 22.77 39.72 -20.68
C LEU A 703 22.31 38.63 -21.68
N PRO A 704 22.19 37.39 -21.24
CA PRO A 704 21.66 36.32 -22.09
C PRO A 704 20.19 36.58 -22.45
N THR A 705 19.76 36.07 -23.61
CA THR A 705 18.33 36.03 -23.96
C THR A 705 17.62 34.92 -23.16
N PRO A 706 16.28 34.93 -23.04
CA PRO A 706 15.57 33.87 -22.38
C PRO A 706 15.84 32.50 -23.01
N GLU A 707 15.90 32.45 -24.35
CA GLU A 707 16.13 31.24 -25.12
C GLU A 707 17.52 30.62 -24.87
N GLU A 708 18.54 31.46 -24.67
CA GLU A 708 19.90 30.99 -24.33
C GLU A 708 19.96 30.31 -22.97
N LEU A 709 19.01 30.61 -22.08
CA LEU A 709 18.88 30.00 -20.76
C LEU A 709 17.73 29.01 -20.68
N GLU A 710 17.12 28.63 -21.80
CA GLU A 710 15.95 27.73 -21.90
C GLU A 710 14.74 28.26 -21.09
N ILE A 711 14.61 29.56 -20.84
CA ILE A 711 13.51 30.14 -20.08
C ILE A 711 12.33 30.44 -21.04
N PRO A 712 11.16 29.85 -20.83
CA PRO A 712 9.96 30.11 -21.64
C PRO A 712 9.50 31.57 -21.51
N ARG A 713 9.32 32.25 -22.63
CA ARG A 713 8.84 33.67 -22.63
C ARG A 713 7.47 33.83 -21.97
N SER A 714 6.62 32.77 -22.00
CA SER A 714 5.30 32.76 -21.37
C SER A 714 5.33 32.89 -19.85
N LEU A 715 6.48 32.60 -19.22
CA LEU A 715 6.67 32.75 -17.76
C LEU A 715 7.20 34.15 -17.38
N LEU A 716 7.73 34.91 -18.34
CA LEU A 716 8.26 36.24 -18.09
C LEU A 716 7.15 37.30 -18.05
N PRO A 717 7.33 38.39 -17.29
CA PRO A 717 6.38 39.50 -17.31
C PRO A 717 6.21 40.06 -18.74
N GLN A 718 4.96 40.20 -19.18
CA GLN A 718 4.64 40.82 -20.44
C GLN A 718 5.04 42.29 -20.37
N VAL A 719 6.03 42.71 -21.19
CA VAL A 719 6.30 44.13 -21.37
C VAL A 719 5.14 44.72 -22.14
N PRO A 720 4.40 45.68 -21.60
CA PRO A 720 3.35 46.33 -22.36
C PRO A 720 3.95 46.91 -23.65
N PRO A 721 3.30 46.78 -24.81
CA PRO A 721 3.74 47.36 -26.03
C PRO A 721 3.95 48.85 -25.80
N ALA A 722 5.12 49.38 -26.22
CA ALA A 722 5.40 50.81 -26.12
C ALA A 722 4.21 51.57 -26.69
N SER A 723 3.67 52.51 -25.92
CA SER A 723 2.48 53.28 -26.25
C SER A 723 2.70 54.02 -27.55
N GLY A 724 2.25 53.47 -28.67
CA GLY A 724 2.43 54.06 -30.02
C GLY A 724 1.89 53.25 -31.19
N ALA A 725 1.50 52.00 -31.00
CA ALA A 725 0.91 51.21 -32.09
C ALA A 725 -0.47 50.74 -31.68
N SER A 726 -1.54 51.29 -32.27
CA SER A 726 -2.91 50.75 -32.14
C SER A 726 -2.93 49.33 -32.68
N PRO A 727 -3.48 48.34 -31.93
CA PRO A 727 -3.60 46.97 -32.43
C PRO A 727 -4.62 46.93 -33.57
N VAL A 728 -4.19 46.48 -34.75
CA VAL A 728 -5.10 46.03 -35.81
C VAL A 728 -5.74 44.72 -35.28
N ALA A 729 -7.04 44.75 -35.07
CA ALA A 729 -7.81 43.59 -34.66
C ALA A 729 -7.66 42.45 -35.69
N PRO A 730 -7.34 41.23 -35.27
CA PRO A 730 -7.34 40.09 -36.20
C PRO A 730 -8.77 39.82 -36.68
N ALA A 731 -8.93 39.53 -37.97
CA ALA A 731 -10.18 39.09 -38.55
C ALA A 731 -10.70 37.80 -37.92
N PRO A 732 -12.02 37.63 -37.70
CA PRO A 732 -12.55 36.42 -37.12
C PRO A 732 -12.36 35.22 -38.06
N PRO A 733 -12.03 34.02 -37.51
CA PRO A 733 -11.90 32.81 -38.32
C PRO A 733 -13.24 32.35 -38.89
N PRO A 734 -13.28 31.74 -40.09
CA PRO A 734 -14.52 31.24 -40.67
C PRO A 734 -15.06 30.04 -39.85
N ASN A 735 -16.35 30.02 -39.72
CA ASN A 735 -17.23 29.04 -39.03
C ASN A 735 -16.63 27.60 -38.90
N ALA A 736 -16.41 27.16 -37.67
CA ALA A 736 -16.29 25.75 -37.32
C ALA A 736 -17.66 25.21 -36.83
N PRO A 737 -18.05 23.98 -37.19
CA PRO A 737 -19.35 23.45 -36.78
C PRO A 737 -19.34 23.03 -35.29
N CYS A 738 -20.49 23.29 -34.64
CA CYS A 738 -20.77 22.95 -33.26
C CYS A 738 -20.58 21.43 -32.99
N ALA A 739 -19.85 21.09 -31.96
CA ALA A 739 -19.90 19.78 -31.34
C ALA A 739 -21.12 19.66 -30.42
N PRO A 740 -21.75 18.47 -30.32
CA PRO A 740 -22.92 18.27 -29.46
C PRO A 740 -22.52 18.20 -27.98
N PRO A 741 -23.45 18.47 -27.06
CA PRO A 741 -23.18 18.49 -25.63
C PRO A 741 -22.96 17.08 -25.09
N VAL A 742 -21.97 16.94 -24.19
CA VAL A 742 -21.73 15.73 -23.40
C VAL A 742 -22.55 15.89 -22.11
N ASP A 743 -23.55 15.03 -21.97
CA ASP A 743 -24.36 14.94 -20.76
C ASP A 743 -23.56 14.26 -19.60
N SER A 744 -23.77 14.78 -18.43
CA SER A 744 -23.21 14.55 -17.10
C SER A 744 -23.27 13.11 -16.58
#